data_dd54868de35ed16d0bf011a703b36700
#
_entry.id   dd54868de35ed16d0bf011a703b36700
#
_cell.length_a   1.000
_cell.length_b   1.000
_cell.length_c   1.000
_cell.angle_alpha   90.00
_cell.angle_beta   90.00
_cell.angle_gamma   90.00
#
_symmetry.space_group_name_H-M   'P 1'
#
loop_
_entity.id
_entity.type
_entity.pdbx_description
1 polymer ?
#
loop_
_entity_poly.entity_id
_entity_poly.type
_entity_poly.pdbx_seq_one_letter_code
_entity_poly.pdbx_strand_id
1 'polypeptide(L)'
;MTFRAAIFDLDGVVTRTARLHAAAWKALFDEFLRKRAGGGAFVPFDERADYLAYVDGKPRLDGIRSFLESRRVELPEDEIEALAARKTDLFRRQLDEQGVETFPATVSLIEALRARGVRSGMVTSSRHGREILGRARIAQLFDACLDGNDLASLGLKGKPEPDMFLQCAQALGAPPAQAIVFEDAVAGVQAGQRGDFGLVVGVDRGGNRAALERAGADVVVRDLGELDPARLEASWQAAQEALAWSVELEGFDPAHEAAMESLFTVGNGYLGVRGALDAPLPASQGDLLIAGIYDRKRAHLPYSELEFLTPERDDNPYTELVAFPFPFRLRGLPAGKPCDLRRRLDLRRGLLHTLGSCETLRCASAADPHLLLQEALGAPEGAQATLAEPQLAERYPHLRELEHREEGDVELARYATLASGFEICIASRSIRDADRLRRLVSVFTSRDGPDPRAAALARVDSFEWQDFDALLKTHEEGWSEFWEEADIRVPGSPATEQALRFLAYHLRIAAADDPRVSVPARALTGRAYEGHIFWDTEIFMLPFYLHVAPGQARNLLLYRHHTLEGARRRARELGYRGACYAWESTVTGDDVTPHEIVLKSSGKEIPIFTGTQQIHVTADVAYAVWRYWEATRDEAFLAGPGAEILFETARFWASRIVRGARHGHIRGVVGPDEYHHGVNDNAYTNWLARFNLERAVWASESLERNQAEAEEWREQASSLFCPGPNKQGVIEQFEGFFALGDYPLPKEERFKAPLSRLFDWDQINRLKLIKQADVLMLPMLFPDAFSEDVVAANYRYYEPLTDHGSSLSPAIHAAIAARIGMRDDAERYWKQALWLDLSNAMDNSALGVHAAAMGGAWQALVFGFLGVRFGDDGPTPDARAAERLPQGWKAVEMNLAWRGKRHSIKVSRP
;
A
#
# COMPACT_ATOMS: atom_id res chain seq x y z
N MET A 1 14.22 -19.46 -21.39
CA MET A 1 12.95 -19.33 -20.69
C MET A 1 13.18 -18.56 -19.41
N THR A 2 12.23 -17.73 -19.01
CA THR A 2 12.29 -16.93 -17.79
C THR A 2 11.96 -17.75 -16.55
N PHE A 3 11.09 -18.76 -16.65
CA PHE A 3 10.82 -19.72 -15.58
C PHE A 3 11.80 -20.89 -15.57
N ARG A 4 12.03 -21.49 -14.38
CA ARG A 4 13.05 -22.52 -14.13
C ARG A 4 12.49 -23.90 -13.86
N ALA A 5 11.24 -23.98 -13.40
CA ALA A 5 10.59 -25.23 -13.03
C ALA A 5 9.15 -25.31 -13.55
N ALA A 6 8.68 -26.53 -13.76
CA ALA A 6 7.32 -26.85 -14.12
C ALA A 6 6.85 -28.00 -13.22
N ILE A 7 5.78 -27.79 -12.43
CA ILE A 7 5.27 -28.75 -11.45
C ILE A 7 3.89 -29.20 -11.92
N PHE A 8 3.74 -30.48 -12.07
CA PHE A 8 2.53 -31.11 -12.60
C PHE A 8 1.81 -31.88 -11.51
N ASP A 9 0.50 -31.68 -11.37
CA ASP A 9 -0.31 -32.68 -10.69
C ASP A 9 -0.29 -33.99 -11.48
N LEU A 10 -0.55 -35.10 -10.80
CA LEU A 10 -0.51 -36.41 -11.44
C LEU A 10 -1.85 -36.80 -12.03
N ASP A 11 -2.90 -36.76 -11.17
CA ASP A 11 -4.20 -37.38 -11.43
C ASP A 11 -5.13 -36.42 -12.23
N GLY A 12 -5.25 -36.62 -13.52
CA GLY A 12 -5.99 -35.75 -14.44
C GLY A 12 -5.11 -34.81 -15.26
N VAL A 13 -3.85 -34.56 -14.86
CA VAL A 13 -2.90 -33.74 -15.61
C VAL A 13 -1.90 -34.60 -16.38
N VAL A 14 -1.16 -35.49 -15.68
CA VAL A 14 -0.17 -36.39 -16.29
C VAL A 14 -0.78 -37.72 -16.67
N THR A 15 -1.67 -38.24 -15.81
CA THR A 15 -2.30 -39.56 -16.01
C THR A 15 -3.82 -39.48 -15.95
N ARG A 16 -4.50 -40.42 -16.60
CA ARG A 16 -5.97 -40.55 -16.61
C ARG A 16 -6.53 -41.23 -15.36
N THR A 17 -5.76 -41.25 -14.27
CA THR A 17 -6.10 -41.94 -13.03
C THR A 17 -7.22 -41.28 -12.23
N ALA A 18 -7.56 -40.02 -12.50
CA ALA A 18 -8.74 -39.35 -11.89
C ALA A 18 -10.03 -40.17 -12.06
N ARG A 19 -10.25 -40.84 -13.20
CA ARG A 19 -11.37 -41.74 -13.41
C ARG A 19 -11.36 -42.96 -12.48
N LEU A 20 -10.19 -43.54 -12.23
CA LEU A 20 -10.02 -44.65 -11.29
C LEU A 20 -10.30 -44.18 -9.86
N HIS A 21 -9.89 -42.97 -9.50
CA HIS A 21 -10.20 -42.38 -8.22
C HIS A 21 -11.72 -42.15 -8.06
N ALA A 22 -12.41 -41.61 -9.06
CA ALA A 22 -13.86 -41.39 -9.04
C ALA A 22 -14.64 -42.72 -8.88
N ALA A 23 -14.29 -43.75 -9.64
CA ALA A 23 -14.88 -45.09 -9.52
C ALA A 23 -14.64 -45.74 -8.14
N ALA A 24 -13.46 -45.57 -7.57
CA ALA A 24 -13.15 -46.07 -6.23
C ALA A 24 -13.94 -45.32 -5.12
N TRP A 25 -14.09 -44.00 -5.27
CA TRP A 25 -14.89 -43.19 -4.36
C TRP A 25 -16.38 -43.56 -4.43
N LYS A 26 -16.90 -43.71 -5.64
CA LYS A 26 -18.30 -44.19 -5.82
C LYS A 26 -18.54 -45.54 -5.18
N ALA A 27 -17.67 -46.51 -5.46
CA ALA A 27 -17.79 -47.84 -4.87
C ALA A 27 -17.76 -47.81 -3.35
N LEU A 28 -16.86 -47.00 -2.74
CA LEU A 28 -16.75 -46.82 -1.30
C LEU A 28 -18.02 -46.22 -0.70
N PHE A 29 -18.44 -45.06 -1.21
CA PHE A 29 -19.55 -44.32 -0.60
C PHE A 29 -20.89 -44.97 -0.87
N ASP A 30 -21.11 -45.59 -2.03
CA ASP A 30 -22.34 -46.35 -2.31
C ASP A 30 -22.41 -47.60 -1.41
N GLU A 31 -21.30 -48.31 -1.15
CA GLU A 31 -21.22 -49.43 -0.20
C GLU A 31 -21.58 -48.93 1.24
N PHE A 32 -21.00 -47.84 1.66
CA PHE A 32 -21.22 -47.24 2.98
C PHE A 32 -22.66 -46.76 3.15
N LEU A 33 -23.17 -45.95 2.22
CA LEU A 33 -24.52 -45.39 2.28
C LEU A 33 -25.63 -46.46 2.22
N ARG A 34 -25.41 -47.50 1.39
CA ARG A 34 -26.33 -48.65 1.28
C ARG A 34 -26.38 -49.42 2.61
N LYS A 35 -25.24 -49.68 3.24
CA LYS A 35 -25.14 -50.35 4.56
C LYS A 35 -25.85 -49.53 5.63
N ARG A 36 -25.67 -48.22 5.62
CA ARG A 36 -26.30 -47.30 6.58
C ARG A 36 -27.82 -47.19 6.41
N ALA A 37 -28.31 -47.27 5.17
CA ALA A 37 -29.73 -47.23 4.86
C ALA A 37 -30.49 -48.47 5.29
N GLY A 38 -29.84 -49.56 5.72
CA GLY A 38 -30.46 -50.79 6.22
C GLY A 38 -31.45 -51.43 5.23
N GLY A 39 -31.26 -51.26 3.93
CA GLY A 39 -32.16 -51.74 2.88
C GLY A 39 -33.20 -50.69 2.38
N GLY A 40 -33.19 -49.48 2.96
CA GLY A 40 -33.98 -48.35 2.47
C GLY A 40 -33.35 -47.64 1.25
N ALA A 41 -34.05 -46.63 0.74
CA ALA A 41 -33.53 -45.78 -0.35
C ALA A 41 -32.39 -44.88 0.17
N PHE A 42 -31.31 -44.73 -0.63
CA PHE A 42 -30.23 -43.80 -0.39
C PHE A 42 -29.89 -43.00 -1.68
N VAL A 43 -29.29 -41.82 -1.52
CA VAL A 43 -28.77 -41.02 -2.63
C VAL A 43 -27.34 -41.49 -2.93
N PRO A 44 -27.09 -42.13 -4.07
CA PRO A 44 -25.75 -42.60 -4.41
C PRO A 44 -24.77 -41.45 -4.61
N PHE A 45 -23.48 -41.76 -4.50
CA PHE A 45 -22.41 -40.84 -4.85
C PHE A 45 -22.43 -40.58 -6.36
N ASP A 46 -22.41 -39.29 -6.74
CA ASP A 46 -22.32 -38.87 -8.15
C ASP A 46 -20.84 -38.73 -8.54
N GLU A 47 -20.39 -39.49 -9.55
CA GLU A 47 -19.00 -39.52 -10.02
C GLU A 47 -18.51 -38.21 -10.61
N ARG A 48 -19.39 -37.25 -10.87
CA ARG A 48 -19.04 -35.93 -11.38
C ARG A 48 -19.34 -34.84 -10.34
N ALA A 49 -20.60 -34.69 -9.92
CA ALA A 49 -21.00 -33.59 -9.05
C ALA A 49 -20.40 -33.75 -7.64
N ASP A 50 -20.56 -34.93 -6.99
CA ASP A 50 -19.99 -35.15 -5.64
C ASP A 50 -18.47 -35.26 -5.69
N TYR A 51 -17.92 -35.85 -6.76
CA TYR A 51 -16.49 -35.96 -6.95
C TYR A 51 -15.81 -34.59 -6.97
N LEU A 52 -16.25 -33.70 -7.88
CA LEU A 52 -15.68 -32.36 -8.01
C LEU A 52 -15.90 -31.48 -6.76
N ALA A 53 -17.05 -31.64 -6.07
CA ALA A 53 -17.38 -30.79 -4.93
C ALA A 53 -16.66 -31.20 -3.64
N TYR A 54 -16.43 -32.48 -3.41
CA TYR A 54 -16.06 -32.94 -2.09
C TYR A 54 -14.71 -33.68 -2.00
N VAL A 55 -14.25 -34.36 -3.06
CA VAL A 55 -13.09 -35.26 -2.94
C VAL A 55 -11.96 -34.97 -3.93
N ASP A 56 -12.21 -34.24 -4.99
CA ASP A 56 -11.24 -33.96 -6.05
C ASP A 56 -10.06 -33.12 -5.55
N GLY A 57 -8.84 -33.55 -5.86
CA GLY A 57 -7.60 -32.88 -5.45
C GLY A 57 -7.25 -32.93 -3.93
N LYS A 58 -8.17 -33.39 -3.09
CA LYS A 58 -8.00 -33.39 -1.62
C LYS A 58 -7.24 -34.63 -1.11
N PRO A 59 -6.54 -34.54 0.03
CA PRO A 59 -6.09 -35.69 0.80
C PRO A 59 -7.25 -36.64 1.12
N ARG A 60 -6.99 -37.93 1.12
CA ARG A 60 -8.01 -38.96 1.23
C ARG A 60 -8.93 -38.82 2.47
N LEU A 61 -8.35 -38.52 3.66
CA LEU A 61 -9.12 -38.31 4.88
C LEU A 61 -10.00 -37.07 4.80
N ASP A 62 -9.50 -35.98 4.24
CA ASP A 62 -10.22 -34.73 4.08
C ASP A 62 -11.38 -34.84 3.07
N GLY A 63 -11.15 -35.60 2.00
CA GLY A 63 -12.21 -35.96 1.05
C GLY A 63 -13.34 -36.76 1.69
N ILE A 64 -13.02 -37.73 2.57
CA ILE A 64 -14.03 -38.49 3.33
C ILE A 64 -14.82 -37.55 4.24
N ARG A 65 -14.14 -36.74 5.06
CA ARG A 65 -14.81 -35.77 5.95
C ARG A 65 -15.70 -34.80 5.20
N SER A 66 -15.19 -34.23 4.12
CA SER A 66 -15.94 -33.28 3.27
C SER A 66 -17.22 -33.89 2.68
N PHE A 67 -17.16 -35.14 2.21
CA PHE A 67 -18.34 -35.82 1.70
C PHE A 67 -19.34 -36.19 2.80
N LEU A 68 -18.88 -36.72 3.94
CA LEU A 68 -19.70 -37.06 5.08
C LEU A 68 -20.43 -35.85 5.65
N GLU A 69 -19.76 -34.70 5.75
CA GLU A 69 -20.32 -33.42 6.15
C GLU A 69 -21.45 -33.00 5.22
N SER A 70 -21.26 -33.11 3.91
CA SER A 70 -22.30 -32.82 2.90
C SER A 70 -23.57 -33.65 3.09
N ARG A 71 -23.43 -34.86 3.64
CA ARG A 71 -24.53 -35.79 3.95
C ARG A 71 -24.99 -35.68 5.41
N ARG A 72 -24.42 -34.74 6.19
CA ARG A 72 -24.69 -34.57 7.65
C ARG A 72 -24.46 -35.87 8.45
N VAL A 73 -23.39 -36.57 8.12
CA VAL A 73 -22.98 -37.81 8.76
C VAL A 73 -21.73 -37.59 9.58
N GLU A 74 -21.81 -37.82 10.88
CA GLU A 74 -20.68 -37.81 11.80
C GLU A 74 -20.25 -39.25 12.06
N LEU A 75 -18.94 -39.52 12.01
CA LEU A 75 -18.32 -40.81 12.30
C LEU A 75 -17.13 -40.63 13.27
N PRO A 76 -16.86 -41.64 14.14
CA PRO A 76 -15.60 -41.68 14.87
C PRO A 76 -14.37 -41.76 13.93
N GLU A 77 -13.22 -41.33 14.40
CA GLU A 77 -12.01 -41.24 13.60
C GLU A 77 -11.52 -42.60 13.10
N ASP A 78 -11.67 -43.66 13.93
CA ASP A 78 -11.34 -45.04 13.55
C ASP A 78 -12.21 -45.55 12.38
N GLU A 79 -13.49 -45.18 12.32
CA GLU A 79 -14.34 -45.52 11.17
C GLU A 79 -13.96 -44.74 9.90
N ILE A 80 -13.55 -43.47 10.03
CA ILE A 80 -13.02 -42.68 8.92
C ILE A 80 -11.73 -43.29 8.39
N GLU A 81 -10.82 -43.77 9.26
CA GLU A 81 -9.61 -44.43 8.88
C GLU A 81 -9.91 -45.79 8.18
N ALA A 82 -10.90 -46.55 8.65
CA ALA A 82 -11.35 -47.78 8.01
C ALA A 82 -11.90 -47.54 6.60
N LEU A 83 -12.70 -46.50 6.40
CA LEU A 83 -13.17 -46.07 5.08
C LEU A 83 -11.98 -45.67 4.17
N ALA A 84 -11.00 -44.99 4.73
CA ALA A 84 -9.80 -44.59 3.99
C ALA A 84 -8.96 -45.78 3.55
N ALA A 85 -8.81 -46.77 4.39
CA ALA A 85 -8.15 -48.07 4.04
C ALA A 85 -8.92 -48.77 2.93
N ARG A 86 -10.24 -48.90 3.08
CA ARG A 86 -11.14 -49.51 2.10
C ARG A 86 -11.04 -48.84 0.73
N LYS A 87 -11.00 -47.49 0.69
CA LYS A 87 -10.80 -46.73 -0.56
C LYS A 87 -9.50 -47.11 -1.27
N THR A 88 -8.44 -47.29 -0.50
CA THR A 88 -7.15 -47.68 -1.03
C THR A 88 -7.20 -49.06 -1.73
N ASP A 89 -7.86 -50.03 -1.10
CA ASP A 89 -8.01 -51.37 -1.69
C ASP A 89 -8.87 -51.35 -2.96
N LEU A 90 -9.93 -50.57 -2.98
CA LEU A 90 -10.76 -50.36 -4.16
C LEU A 90 -9.97 -49.70 -5.29
N PHE A 91 -9.18 -48.69 -4.99
CA PHE A 91 -8.36 -47.98 -5.98
C PHE A 91 -7.28 -48.92 -6.57
N ARG A 92 -6.59 -49.72 -5.73
CA ARG A 92 -5.59 -50.68 -6.20
C ARG A 92 -6.18 -51.73 -7.16
N ARG A 93 -7.37 -52.26 -6.84
CA ARG A 93 -8.08 -53.15 -7.75
C ARG A 93 -8.35 -52.52 -9.09
N GLN A 94 -8.86 -51.27 -9.11
CA GLN A 94 -9.09 -50.54 -10.35
C GLN A 94 -7.78 -50.36 -11.15
N LEU A 95 -6.68 -50.05 -10.44
CA LEU A 95 -5.37 -49.85 -11.03
C LEU A 95 -4.80 -51.12 -11.64
N ASP A 96 -5.02 -52.28 -10.97
CA ASP A 96 -4.59 -53.59 -11.46
C ASP A 96 -5.40 -54.08 -12.69
N GLU A 97 -6.70 -53.78 -12.71
CA GLU A 97 -7.61 -54.20 -13.76
C GLU A 97 -7.49 -53.32 -15.03
N GLN A 98 -7.30 -52.00 -14.89
CA GLN A 98 -7.33 -51.08 -16.03
C GLN A 98 -5.96 -50.55 -16.44
N GLY A 99 -4.91 -50.70 -15.57
CA GLY A 99 -3.59 -50.14 -15.83
C GLY A 99 -3.54 -48.60 -15.67
N VAL A 100 -2.47 -47.98 -16.15
CA VAL A 100 -2.24 -46.52 -16.13
C VAL A 100 -2.10 -46.00 -17.55
N GLU A 101 -3.00 -45.12 -17.92
CA GLU A 101 -2.91 -44.35 -19.15
C GLU A 101 -2.36 -42.96 -18.87
N THR A 102 -1.46 -42.45 -19.73
CA THR A 102 -0.95 -41.09 -19.68
C THR A 102 -1.68 -40.20 -20.67
N PHE A 103 -1.58 -38.86 -20.44
CA PHE A 103 -1.93 -37.88 -21.48
C PHE A 103 -0.69 -37.67 -22.38
N PRO A 104 -0.70 -38.07 -23.64
CA PRO A 104 0.48 -37.97 -24.51
C PRO A 104 0.95 -36.53 -24.71
N ALA A 105 0.04 -35.59 -24.81
CA ALA A 105 0.35 -34.17 -24.96
C ALA A 105 1.09 -33.62 -23.73
N THR A 106 0.71 -34.04 -22.52
CA THR A 106 1.41 -33.65 -21.27
C THR A 106 2.83 -34.18 -21.27
N VAL A 107 3.04 -35.49 -21.64
CA VAL A 107 4.36 -36.07 -21.73
C VAL A 107 5.23 -35.31 -22.73
N SER A 108 4.70 -35.02 -23.91
CA SER A 108 5.44 -34.26 -24.94
C SER A 108 5.82 -32.86 -24.49
N LEU A 109 4.91 -32.16 -23.73
CA LEU A 109 5.20 -30.85 -23.16
C LEU A 109 6.33 -30.93 -22.13
N ILE A 110 6.29 -31.92 -21.21
CA ILE A 110 7.35 -32.12 -20.22
C ILE A 110 8.71 -32.34 -20.93
N GLU A 111 8.77 -33.19 -21.94
CA GLU A 111 9.98 -33.41 -22.71
C GLU A 111 10.50 -32.17 -23.41
N ALA A 112 9.59 -31.36 -24.00
CA ALA A 112 9.93 -30.11 -24.67
C ALA A 112 10.46 -29.04 -23.70
N LEU A 113 9.93 -28.99 -22.48
CA LEU A 113 10.41 -28.08 -21.41
C LEU A 113 11.78 -28.51 -20.89
N ARG A 114 11.96 -29.81 -20.62
CA ARG A 114 13.25 -30.40 -20.19
C ARG A 114 14.34 -30.16 -21.21
N ALA A 115 14.05 -30.30 -22.49
CA ALA A 115 14.99 -30.00 -23.58
C ALA A 115 15.49 -28.56 -23.60
N ARG A 116 14.74 -27.63 -22.91
CA ARG A 116 15.10 -26.23 -22.73
C ARG A 116 15.70 -25.93 -21.37
N GLY A 117 16.01 -26.93 -20.56
CA GLY A 117 16.63 -26.80 -19.24
C GLY A 117 15.65 -26.44 -18.11
N VAL A 118 14.34 -26.54 -18.33
CA VAL A 118 13.33 -26.40 -17.29
C VAL A 118 13.25 -27.70 -16.49
N ARG A 119 13.36 -27.63 -15.16
CA ARG A 119 13.23 -28.80 -14.29
C ARG A 119 11.76 -29.18 -14.13
N SER A 120 11.46 -30.48 -14.02
CA SER A 120 10.09 -30.95 -13.88
C SER A 120 9.85 -31.62 -12.54
N GLY A 121 8.73 -31.28 -11.89
CA GLY A 121 8.27 -31.91 -10.65
C GLY A 121 6.88 -32.53 -10.79
N MET A 122 6.61 -33.54 -9.98
CA MET A 122 5.27 -34.13 -9.83
C MET A 122 4.81 -34.01 -8.39
N VAL A 123 3.55 -33.58 -8.23
CA VAL A 123 2.87 -33.45 -6.92
C VAL A 123 1.53 -34.14 -7.00
N THR A 124 1.18 -34.97 -6.02
CA THR A 124 -0.16 -35.57 -5.89
C THR A 124 -0.56 -35.77 -4.43
N SER A 125 -1.83 -35.56 -4.11
CA SER A 125 -2.41 -35.93 -2.80
C SER A 125 -2.55 -37.45 -2.61
N SER A 126 -2.42 -38.26 -3.70
CA SER A 126 -2.49 -39.71 -3.69
C SER A 126 -1.22 -40.31 -3.09
N ARG A 127 -1.36 -41.36 -2.27
CA ARG A 127 -0.23 -42.13 -1.73
C ARG A 127 0.41 -43.10 -2.75
N HIS A 128 -0.20 -43.20 -3.95
CA HIS A 128 0.26 -44.13 -5.01
C HIS A 128 1.04 -43.42 -6.12
N GLY A 129 1.45 -42.14 -5.93
CA GLY A 129 2.07 -41.33 -6.97
C GLY A 129 3.29 -42.01 -7.62
N ARG A 130 4.27 -42.45 -6.82
CA ARG A 130 5.47 -43.14 -7.33
C ARG A 130 5.15 -44.48 -7.98
N GLU A 131 4.17 -45.25 -7.47
CA GLU A 131 3.70 -46.49 -8.08
C GLU A 131 3.09 -46.26 -9.46
N ILE A 132 2.24 -45.24 -9.60
CA ILE A 132 1.59 -44.82 -10.84
C ILE A 132 2.65 -44.44 -11.89
N LEU A 133 3.64 -43.60 -11.52
CA LEU A 133 4.72 -43.19 -12.41
C LEU A 133 5.57 -44.41 -12.89
N GLY A 134 5.83 -45.35 -12.00
CA GLY A 134 6.57 -46.59 -12.33
C GLY A 134 5.79 -47.48 -13.31
N ARG A 135 4.49 -47.70 -13.10
CA ARG A 135 3.61 -48.46 -14.00
C ARG A 135 3.46 -47.76 -15.36
N ALA A 136 3.38 -46.45 -15.39
CA ALA A 136 3.35 -45.66 -16.62
C ALA A 136 4.70 -45.55 -17.34
N ARG A 137 5.81 -45.93 -16.71
CA ARG A 137 7.20 -45.84 -17.22
C ARG A 137 7.63 -44.42 -17.56
N ILE A 138 7.19 -43.42 -16.74
CA ILE A 138 7.50 -42.01 -16.96
C ILE A 138 8.21 -41.34 -15.76
N ALA A 139 8.62 -42.13 -14.77
CA ALA A 139 9.28 -41.59 -13.57
C ALA A 139 10.56 -40.79 -13.88
N GLN A 140 11.29 -41.15 -14.94
CA GLN A 140 12.50 -40.46 -15.40
C GLN A 140 12.25 -39.05 -15.96
N LEU A 141 11.00 -38.68 -16.17
CA LEU A 141 10.65 -37.34 -16.63
C LEU A 141 10.66 -36.30 -15.50
N PHE A 142 10.69 -36.74 -14.25
CA PHE A 142 10.56 -35.82 -13.09
C PHE A 142 11.84 -35.80 -12.25
N ASP A 143 12.32 -34.59 -11.98
CA ASP A 143 13.50 -34.33 -11.15
C ASP A 143 13.15 -34.34 -9.66
N ALA A 144 11.86 -34.09 -9.30
CA ALA A 144 11.30 -34.19 -7.96
C ALA A 144 9.90 -34.81 -8.00
N CYS A 145 9.58 -35.63 -7.00
CA CYS A 145 8.27 -36.28 -6.87
C CYS A 145 7.82 -36.22 -5.42
N LEU A 146 6.67 -35.60 -5.16
CA LEU A 146 6.01 -35.60 -3.86
C LEU A 146 4.62 -36.23 -3.96
N ASP A 147 4.35 -37.19 -3.06
CA ASP A 147 3.05 -37.85 -3.00
C ASP A 147 2.44 -37.81 -1.58
N GLY A 148 1.27 -38.38 -1.39
CA GLY A 148 0.57 -38.40 -0.11
C GLY A 148 1.30 -39.06 1.06
N ASN A 149 2.41 -39.77 0.81
CA ASN A 149 3.27 -40.30 1.86
C ASN A 149 4.26 -39.25 2.34
N ASP A 150 4.77 -38.43 1.44
CA ASP A 150 5.64 -37.28 1.79
C ASP A 150 4.88 -36.24 2.59
N LEU A 151 3.61 -35.99 2.25
CA LEU A 151 2.72 -35.10 3.01
C LEU A 151 2.67 -35.52 4.50
N ALA A 152 2.47 -36.80 4.78
CA ALA A 152 2.40 -37.32 6.15
C ALA A 152 3.77 -37.30 6.87
N SER A 153 4.84 -37.68 6.16
CA SER A 153 6.19 -37.82 6.75
C SER A 153 6.87 -36.47 7.02
N LEU A 154 6.57 -35.43 6.23
CA LEU A 154 7.13 -34.10 6.36
C LEU A 154 6.21 -33.14 7.15
N GLY A 155 5.03 -33.60 7.60
CA GLY A 155 4.07 -32.76 8.32
C GLY A 155 3.46 -31.63 7.49
N LEU A 156 3.35 -31.81 6.17
CA LEU A 156 2.82 -30.82 5.24
C LEU A 156 1.29 -30.85 5.26
N LYS A 157 0.69 -29.70 4.97
CA LYS A 157 -0.76 -29.60 4.73
C LYS A 157 -1.07 -29.97 3.28
N GLY A 158 -2.23 -30.56 3.05
CA GLY A 158 -2.70 -30.91 1.71
C GLY A 158 -3.40 -29.73 1.01
N LYS A 159 -3.62 -29.88 -0.31
CA LYS A 159 -4.42 -28.93 -1.09
C LYS A 159 -5.77 -28.66 -0.40
N PRO A 160 -6.22 -27.40 -0.26
CA PRO A 160 -5.78 -26.19 -1.00
C PRO A 160 -4.60 -25.44 -0.36
N GLU A 161 -3.91 -25.96 0.63
CA GLU A 161 -2.69 -25.33 1.16
C GLU A 161 -1.50 -25.58 0.20
N PRO A 162 -0.55 -24.64 0.07
CA PRO A 162 0.49 -24.65 -0.94
C PRO A 162 1.68 -25.57 -0.61
N ASP A 163 1.73 -26.13 0.59
CA ASP A 163 2.91 -26.78 1.19
C ASP A 163 3.58 -27.79 0.25
N MET A 164 2.82 -28.66 -0.41
CA MET A 164 3.37 -29.66 -1.31
C MET A 164 4.02 -29.04 -2.55
N PHE A 165 3.40 -28.04 -3.15
CA PHE A 165 3.98 -27.35 -4.31
C PHE A 165 5.21 -26.56 -3.92
N LEU A 166 5.21 -25.86 -2.77
CA LEU A 166 6.36 -25.14 -2.24
C LEU A 166 7.54 -26.08 -1.97
N GLN A 167 7.28 -27.25 -1.35
CA GLN A 167 8.30 -28.27 -1.10
C GLN A 167 8.87 -28.84 -2.41
N CYS A 168 8.02 -29.02 -3.44
CA CYS A 168 8.47 -29.47 -4.75
C CYS A 168 9.34 -28.41 -5.44
N ALA A 169 8.95 -27.14 -5.42
CA ALA A 169 9.73 -26.04 -5.95
C ALA A 169 11.09 -25.92 -5.26
N GLN A 170 11.15 -26.08 -3.94
CA GLN A 170 12.39 -26.13 -3.17
C GLN A 170 13.28 -27.29 -3.62
N ALA A 171 12.73 -28.49 -3.77
CA ALA A 171 13.48 -29.68 -4.26
C ALA A 171 14.02 -29.46 -5.67
N LEU A 172 13.30 -28.71 -6.51
CA LEU A 172 13.73 -28.31 -7.84
C LEU A 172 14.72 -27.14 -7.83
N GLY A 173 14.99 -26.52 -6.68
CA GLY A 173 15.87 -25.34 -6.56
C GLY A 173 15.36 -24.13 -7.34
N ALA A 174 14.05 -23.97 -7.45
CA ALA A 174 13.39 -22.85 -8.10
C ALA A 174 12.49 -22.11 -7.09
N PRO A 175 12.60 -20.77 -6.98
CA PRO A 175 11.61 -20.00 -6.24
C PRO A 175 10.20 -20.20 -6.85
N PRO A 176 9.11 -20.20 -6.05
CA PRO A 176 7.74 -20.34 -6.56
C PRO A 176 7.44 -19.35 -7.69
N ALA A 177 7.83 -18.10 -7.52
CA ALA A 177 7.71 -17.06 -8.55
C ALA A 177 8.48 -17.35 -9.86
N GLN A 178 9.28 -18.42 -9.95
CA GLN A 178 9.96 -18.87 -11.16
C GLN A 178 9.54 -20.30 -11.55
N ALA A 179 8.40 -20.77 -11.04
CA ALA A 179 7.85 -22.08 -11.34
C ALA A 179 6.41 -21.98 -11.86
N ILE A 180 6.03 -22.92 -12.72
CA ILE A 180 4.67 -23.06 -13.25
C ILE A 180 4.02 -24.27 -12.56
N VAL A 181 2.74 -24.13 -12.17
CA VAL A 181 1.91 -25.24 -11.68
C VAL A 181 0.87 -25.61 -12.74
N PHE A 182 0.67 -26.92 -12.97
CA PHE A 182 -0.34 -27.47 -13.85
C PHE A 182 -1.30 -28.34 -13.04
N GLU A 183 -2.59 -28.02 -13.06
CA GLU A 183 -3.61 -28.60 -12.19
C GLU A 183 -4.99 -28.72 -12.86
N ASP A 184 -5.75 -29.76 -12.54
CA ASP A 184 -7.12 -29.91 -13.04
C ASP A 184 -8.20 -29.77 -11.96
N ALA A 185 -7.82 -29.76 -10.68
CA ALA A 185 -8.71 -29.61 -9.53
C ALA A 185 -8.69 -28.18 -8.95
N VAL A 186 -9.85 -27.70 -8.53
CA VAL A 186 -10.01 -26.38 -7.89
C VAL A 186 -9.09 -26.21 -6.68
N ALA A 187 -9.00 -27.24 -5.81
CA ALA A 187 -8.15 -27.18 -4.62
C ALA A 187 -6.65 -27.06 -4.96
N GLY A 188 -6.23 -27.64 -6.06
CA GLY A 188 -4.84 -27.54 -6.48
C GLY A 188 -4.51 -26.22 -7.16
N VAL A 189 -5.43 -25.65 -7.94
CA VAL A 189 -5.29 -24.29 -8.47
C VAL A 189 -5.18 -23.27 -7.32
N GLN A 190 -6.03 -23.38 -6.30
CA GLN A 190 -5.94 -22.56 -5.10
C GLN A 190 -4.59 -22.71 -4.37
N ALA A 191 -4.07 -23.94 -4.28
CA ALA A 191 -2.75 -24.19 -3.70
C ALA A 191 -1.63 -23.53 -4.52
N GLY A 192 -1.72 -23.57 -5.86
CA GLY A 192 -0.79 -22.87 -6.75
C GLY A 192 -0.82 -21.35 -6.53
N GLN A 193 -2.00 -20.76 -6.43
CA GLN A 193 -2.16 -19.32 -6.17
C GLN A 193 -1.65 -18.91 -4.78
N ARG A 194 -2.04 -19.64 -3.73
CA ARG A 194 -1.59 -19.36 -2.36
C ARG A 194 -0.07 -19.53 -2.16
N GLY A 195 0.57 -20.27 -3.05
CA GLY A 195 2.02 -20.49 -3.05
C GLY A 195 2.82 -19.46 -3.83
N ASP A 196 2.18 -18.40 -4.35
CA ASP A 196 2.79 -17.34 -5.16
C ASP A 196 3.60 -17.91 -6.35
N PHE A 197 3.04 -18.91 -7.03
CA PHE A 197 3.65 -19.47 -8.24
C PHE A 197 3.50 -18.49 -9.41
N GLY A 198 4.56 -18.39 -10.21
CA GLY A 198 4.65 -17.41 -11.29
C GLY A 198 3.65 -17.60 -12.44
N LEU A 199 3.06 -18.78 -12.56
CA LEU A 199 1.94 -19.08 -13.47
C LEU A 199 1.21 -20.34 -12.97
N VAL A 200 -0.10 -20.31 -12.91
CA VAL A 200 -0.96 -21.46 -12.60
C VAL A 200 -1.82 -21.79 -13.81
N VAL A 201 -1.61 -22.96 -14.37
CA VAL A 201 -2.32 -23.47 -15.56
C VAL A 201 -3.39 -24.45 -15.11
N GLY A 202 -4.66 -24.09 -15.29
CA GLY A 202 -5.80 -24.97 -15.09
C GLY A 202 -6.02 -25.90 -16.30
N VAL A 203 -6.30 -27.20 -16.05
CA VAL A 203 -6.59 -28.17 -17.10
C VAL A 203 -8.04 -28.62 -16.98
N ASP A 204 -8.92 -28.10 -17.82
CA ASP A 204 -10.37 -28.38 -17.81
C ASP A 204 -10.66 -29.79 -18.38
N ARG A 205 -10.61 -30.82 -17.55
CA ARG A 205 -10.95 -32.20 -17.93
C ARG A 205 -12.44 -32.51 -17.80
N GLY A 206 -13.15 -31.76 -16.96
CA GLY A 206 -14.53 -32.07 -16.58
C GLY A 206 -15.58 -31.05 -17.00
N GLY A 207 -15.22 -30.00 -17.75
CA GLY A 207 -16.11 -28.86 -18.04
C GLY A 207 -16.26 -27.94 -16.83
N ASN A 208 -15.20 -27.79 -16.04
CA ASN A 208 -15.12 -26.97 -14.83
C ASN A 208 -14.30 -25.67 -15.05
N ARG A 209 -14.08 -25.25 -16.32
CA ARG A 209 -13.30 -24.06 -16.70
C ARG A 209 -13.60 -22.85 -15.80
N ALA A 210 -14.87 -22.47 -15.68
CA ALA A 210 -15.25 -21.32 -14.89
C ALA A 210 -14.92 -21.48 -13.38
N ALA A 211 -14.85 -22.71 -12.85
CA ALA A 211 -14.44 -22.96 -11.48
C ALA A 211 -12.92 -22.85 -11.31
N LEU A 212 -12.13 -23.30 -12.29
CA LEU A 212 -10.66 -23.17 -12.30
C LEU A 212 -10.26 -21.69 -12.47
N GLU A 213 -10.93 -20.94 -13.34
CA GLU A 213 -10.72 -19.49 -13.51
C GLU A 213 -11.05 -18.73 -12.20
N ARG A 214 -12.17 -19.06 -11.54
CA ARG A 214 -12.51 -18.49 -10.22
C ARG A 214 -11.54 -18.90 -9.11
N ALA A 215 -10.93 -20.05 -9.22
CA ALA A 215 -9.90 -20.50 -8.26
C ALA A 215 -8.55 -19.82 -8.48
N GLY A 216 -8.40 -19.01 -9.51
CA GLY A 216 -7.21 -18.23 -9.78
C GLY A 216 -6.29 -18.82 -10.86
N ALA A 217 -6.73 -19.75 -11.71
CA ALA A 217 -5.92 -20.19 -12.83
C ALA A 217 -5.66 -19.03 -13.82
N ASP A 218 -4.40 -18.69 -14.07
CA ASP A 218 -4.00 -17.64 -15.00
C ASP A 218 -4.32 -18.02 -16.46
N VAL A 219 -4.26 -19.31 -16.74
CA VAL A 219 -4.59 -19.87 -18.07
C VAL A 219 -5.38 -21.17 -17.87
N VAL A 220 -6.49 -21.34 -18.57
CA VAL A 220 -7.23 -22.60 -18.57
C VAL A 220 -7.30 -23.19 -19.97
N VAL A 221 -6.83 -24.43 -20.09
CA VAL A 221 -6.84 -25.22 -21.34
C VAL A 221 -7.62 -26.52 -21.16
N ARG A 222 -8.12 -27.11 -22.24
CA ARG A 222 -8.76 -28.43 -22.21
C ARG A 222 -7.73 -29.55 -22.24
N ASP A 223 -6.62 -29.30 -22.92
CA ASP A 223 -5.50 -30.24 -23.03
C ASP A 223 -4.19 -29.49 -23.10
N LEU A 224 -3.12 -30.02 -22.48
CA LEU A 224 -1.79 -29.41 -22.51
C LEU A 224 -1.14 -29.41 -23.90
N GLY A 225 -1.73 -30.12 -24.86
CA GLY A 225 -1.36 -29.97 -26.27
C GLY A 225 -1.74 -28.63 -26.90
N GLU A 226 -2.59 -27.82 -26.24
CA GLU A 226 -2.84 -26.45 -26.65
C GLU A 226 -1.67 -25.51 -26.32
N LEU A 227 -0.74 -25.96 -25.50
CA LEU A 227 0.42 -25.20 -25.03
C LEU A 227 1.71 -25.78 -25.59
N ASP A 228 2.50 -24.91 -26.16
CA ASP A 228 3.90 -25.16 -26.44
C ASP A 228 4.80 -24.26 -25.55
N PRO A 229 6.11 -24.49 -25.53
CA PRO A 229 7.03 -23.68 -24.72
C PRO A 229 6.99 -22.16 -25.03
N ALA A 230 6.68 -21.76 -26.27
CA ALA A 230 6.61 -20.35 -26.64
C ALA A 230 5.33 -19.70 -26.12
N ARG A 231 4.21 -20.41 -26.21
CA ARG A 231 2.93 -19.96 -25.66
C ARG A 231 2.95 -19.89 -24.13
N LEU A 232 3.61 -20.86 -23.48
CA LEU A 232 3.84 -20.80 -22.02
C LEU A 232 4.70 -19.59 -21.62
N GLU A 233 5.75 -19.27 -22.37
CA GLU A 233 6.57 -18.09 -22.12
C GLU A 233 5.74 -16.79 -22.28
N ALA A 234 4.90 -16.71 -23.30
CA ALA A 234 4.01 -15.57 -23.51
C ALA A 234 2.97 -15.44 -22.39
N SER A 235 2.36 -16.57 -21.95
CA SER A 235 1.42 -16.58 -20.83
C SER A 235 2.09 -16.20 -19.52
N TRP A 236 3.30 -16.70 -19.30
CA TRP A 236 4.13 -16.31 -18.16
C TRP A 236 4.36 -14.79 -18.13
N GLN A 237 4.81 -14.22 -19.24
CA GLN A 237 5.07 -12.78 -19.34
C GLN A 237 3.80 -11.98 -19.07
N ALA A 238 2.65 -12.40 -19.59
CA ALA A 238 1.36 -11.76 -19.35
C ALA A 238 0.94 -11.81 -17.87
N ALA A 239 1.11 -12.96 -17.20
CA ALA A 239 0.82 -13.10 -15.77
C ALA A 239 1.75 -12.21 -14.91
N GLN A 240 3.07 -12.19 -15.24
CA GLN A 240 4.02 -11.32 -14.54
C GLN A 240 3.69 -9.83 -14.76
N GLU A 241 3.24 -9.46 -15.95
CA GLU A 241 2.81 -8.09 -16.22
C GLU A 241 1.51 -7.76 -15.46
N ALA A 242 0.54 -8.68 -15.42
CA ALA A 242 -0.69 -8.50 -14.64
C ALA A 242 -0.38 -8.32 -13.15
N LEU A 243 0.47 -9.18 -12.58
CA LEU A 243 0.92 -9.04 -11.18
C LEU A 243 1.57 -7.68 -10.93
N ALA A 244 2.44 -7.23 -11.82
CA ALA A 244 3.15 -5.96 -11.66
C ALA A 244 2.24 -4.72 -11.73
N TRP A 245 1.01 -4.85 -12.24
CA TRP A 245 0.07 -3.74 -12.44
C TRP A 245 -1.23 -3.86 -11.64
N SER A 246 -1.40 -4.88 -10.83
CA SER A 246 -2.61 -5.01 -10.03
C SER A 246 -2.32 -5.44 -8.59
N VAL A 247 -3.18 -4.97 -7.66
CA VAL A 247 -3.26 -5.50 -6.30
C VAL A 247 -4.57 -6.26 -6.21
N GLU A 248 -4.51 -7.51 -5.79
CA GLU A 248 -5.68 -8.39 -5.73
C GLU A 248 -5.94 -8.90 -4.32
N LEU A 249 -7.21 -9.06 -3.97
CA LEU A 249 -7.68 -9.65 -2.73
C LEU A 249 -8.80 -10.63 -3.03
N GLU A 250 -8.63 -11.86 -2.56
CA GLU A 250 -9.66 -12.90 -2.62
C GLU A 250 -10.33 -13.09 -1.26
N GLY A 251 -11.63 -13.29 -1.29
CA GLY A 251 -12.44 -13.46 -0.09
C GLY A 251 -12.76 -12.15 0.62
N PHE A 252 -13.34 -12.31 1.82
CA PHE A 252 -13.72 -11.21 2.70
C PHE A 252 -13.46 -11.60 4.16
N ASP A 253 -12.62 -10.82 4.82
CA ASP A 253 -12.34 -10.95 6.24
C ASP A 253 -12.77 -9.66 6.97
N PRO A 254 -13.83 -9.71 7.80
CA PRO A 254 -14.29 -8.55 8.54
C PRO A 254 -13.25 -7.91 9.46
N ALA A 255 -12.29 -8.69 9.95
CA ALA A 255 -11.24 -8.19 10.85
C ALA A 255 -10.21 -7.31 10.12
N HIS A 256 -9.99 -7.54 8.85
CA HIS A 256 -9.02 -6.82 8.03
C HIS A 256 -9.65 -5.85 7.03
N GLU A 257 -10.99 -5.81 6.95
CA GLU A 257 -11.69 -5.03 5.91
C GLU A 257 -11.32 -3.54 5.91
N ALA A 258 -11.23 -2.91 7.07
CA ALA A 258 -10.89 -1.49 7.16
C ALA A 258 -9.49 -1.17 6.60
N ALA A 259 -8.52 -2.09 6.74
CA ALA A 259 -7.21 -1.95 6.10
C ALA A 259 -7.32 -2.11 4.58
N MET A 260 -8.10 -3.10 4.13
CA MET A 260 -8.35 -3.30 2.69
C MET A 260 -9.05 -2.09 2.06
N GLU A 261 -10.00 -1.48 2.75
CA GLU A 261 -10.62 -0.23 2.26
C GLU A 261 -9.59 0.88 2.01
N SER A 262 -8.57 1.00 2.86
CA SER A 262 -7.49 1.97 2.66
C SER A 262 -6.63 1.65 1.44
N LEU A 263 -6.21 0.39 1.28
CA LEU A 263 -5.35 -0.06 0.19
C LEU A 263 -6.04 0.04 -1.19
N PHE A 264 -7.34 -0.24 -1.23
CA PHE A 264 -8.15 -0.22 -2.45
C PHE A 264 -8.86 1.13 -2.70
N THR A 265 -8.43 2.20 -2.03
CA THR A 265 -8.94 3.56 -2.24
C THR A 265 -8.75 3.98 -3.70
N VAL A 266 -9.81 4.49 -4.33
CA VAL A 266 -9.73 5.22 -5.60
C VAL A 266 -9.79 6.71 -5.34
N GLY A 267 -8.99 7.49 -6.07
CA GLY A 267 -8.90 8.92 -5.82
C GLY A 267 -8.28 9.70 -6.99
N ASN A 268 -8.31 11.03 -6.88
CA ASN A 268 -7.76 11.95 -7.89
C ASN A 268 -7.08 13.18 -7.28
N GLY A 269 -6.80 13.14 -5.98
CA GLY A 269 -6.21 14.25 -5.22
C GLY A 269 -7.24 15.20 -4.60
N TYR A 270 -8.40 15.37 -5.24
CA TYR A 270 -9.52 16.12 -4.65
C TYR A 270 -10.49 15.21 -3.89
N LEU A 271 -10.83 14.05 -4.47
CA LEU A 271 -11.66 13.01 -3.87
C LEU A 271 -10.83 11.77 -3.56
N GLY A 272 -11.06 11.18 -2.37
CA GLY A 272 -10.60 9.85 -2.01
C GLY A 272 -11.79 9.00 -1.58
N VAL A 273 -12.07 7.91 -2.29
CA VAL A 273 -13.17 6.99 -1.96
C VAL A 273 -12.56 5.67 -1.52
N ARG A 274 -12.74 5.34 -0.24
CA ARG A 274 -12.21 4.10 0.33
C ARG A 274 -12.76 2.87 -0.37
N GLY A 275 -11.95 1.84 -0.49
CA GLY A 275 -12.20 0.66 -1.32
C GLY A 275 -13.22 -0.33 -0.76
N ALA A 276 -14.29 0.12 -0.10
CA ALA A 276 -15.36 -0.72 0.42
C ALA A 276 -16.12 -1.49 -0.66
N LEU A 277 -16.87 -2.49 -0.27
CA LEU A 277 -17.75 -3.23 -1.16
C LEU A 277 -18.95 -2.38 -1.58
N ASP A 278 -19.43 -2.55 -2.80
CA ASP A 278 -20.62 -1.85 -3.33
C ASP A 278 -21.90 -2.33 -2.64
N ALA A 279 -21.98 -3.62 -2.28
CA ALA A 279 -23.06 -4.17 -1.46
C ALA A 279 -22.85 -3.83 0.01
N PRO A 280 -23.89 -3.39 0.74
CA PRO A 280 -23.74 -3.04 2.16
C PRO A 280 -23.47 -4.30 2.99
N LEU A 281 -22.29 -4.35 3.62
CA LEU A 281 -21.92 -5.32 4.64
C LEU A 281 -21.52 -4.57 5.92
N PRO A 282 -21.83 -5.10 7.12
CA PRO A 282 -21.57 -4.37 8.37
C PRO A 282 -20.12 -3.94 8.58
N ALA A 283 -19.17 -4.76 8.12
CA ALA A 283 -17.74 -4.47 8.26
C ALA A 283 -17.18 -3.64 7.08
N SER A 284 -17.84 -3.61 5.92
CA SER A 284 -17.40 -2.85 4.74
C SER A 284 -18.32 -1.65 4.53
N GLN A 285 -17.88 -0.51 5.00
CA GLN A 285 -18.71 0.68 5.07
C GLN A 285 -18.32 1.77 4.09
N GLY A 286 -17.01 1.93 3.87
CA GLY A 286 -16.45 2.95 3.01
C GLY A 286 -16.74 4.38 3.46
N ASP A 287 -15.91 5.30 3.00
CA ASP A 287 -16.08 6.72 3.18
C ASP A 287 -15.68 7.46 1.91
N LEU A 288 -16.23 8.64 1.69
CA LEU A 288 -15.71 9.65 0.79
C LEU A 288 -14.97 10.69 1.62
N LEU A 289 -13.73 10.99 1.25
CA LEU A 289 -12.92 12.09 1.80
C LEU A 289 -12.73 13.16 0.73
N ILE A 290 -12.84 14.43 1.11
CA ILE A 290 -12.70 15.57 0.20
C ILE A 290 -11.56 16.44 0.70
N ALA A 291 -10.58 16.73 -0.15
CA ALA A 291 -9.43 17.54 0.20
C ALA A 291 -9.83 18.92 0.74
N GLY A 292 -9.32 19.28 1.92
CA GLY A 292 -9.53 20.59 2.53
C GLY A 292 -10.90 20.83 3.15
N ILE A 293 -11.72 19.80 3.34
CA ILE A 293 -12.96 19.91 4.10
C ILE A 293 -12.74 19.42 5.53
N TYR A 294 -12.61 20.37 6.44
CA TYR A 294 -12.37 20.13 7.87
C TYR A 294 -13.53 20.64 8.71
N ASP A 295 -13.76 20.05 9.87
CA ASP A 295 -14.71 20.52 10.87
C ASP A 295 -14.12 20.35 12.26
N ARG A 296 -14.85 20.81 13.30
CA ARG A 296 -14.42 20.67 14.68
C ARG A 296 -14.34 19.20 15.11
N LYS A 297 -13.22 18.81 15.73
CA LYS A 297 -12.99 17.49 16.29
C LYS A 297 -14.13 17.01 17.18
N ARG A 298 -14.45 15.74 17.09
CA ARG A 298 -15.38 15.03 17.97
C ARG A 298 -14.62 14.02 18.84
N ALA A 299 -14.80 14.11 20.17
CA ALA A 299 -14.01 13.38 21.18
C ALA A 299 -13.98 11.85 21.04
N HIS A 300 -14.96 11.24 20.40
CA HIS A 300 -15.03 9.79 20.26
C HIS A 300 -14.27 9.20 19.06
N LEU A 301 -13.70 10.05 18.20
CA LEU A 301 -12.94 9.60 17.02
C LEU A 301 -11.46 9.42 17.39
N PRO A 302 -10.80 8.37 16.86
CA PRO A 302 -9.41 8.10 17.19
C PRO A 302 -8.46 9.12 16.53
N TYR A 303 -7.34 9.43 17.21
CA TYR A 303 -6.30 10.31 16.70
C TYR A 303 -5.37 9.59 15.71
N SER A 304 -4.41 8.82 16.18
CA SER A 304 -3.44 8.13 15.31
C SER A 304 -3.60 6.61 15.31
N GLU A 305 -4.21 6.09 16.37
CA GLU A 305 -4.48 4.68 16.57
C GLU A 305 -5.85 4.52 17.22
N LEU A 306 -6.45 3.36 17.12
CA LEU A 306 -7.79 3.09 17.65
C LEU A 306 -7.89 3.30 19.17
N GLU A 307 -6.76 3.22 19.89
CA GLU A 307 -6.68 3.39 21.34
C GLU A 307 -6.46 4.83 21.79
N PHE A 308 -6.06 5.76 20.90
CA PHE A 308 -5.77 7.13 21.25
C PHE A 308 -6.92 8.05 20.87
N LEU A 309 -7.40 8.81 21.84
CA LEU A 309 -8.39 9.86 21.66
C LEU A 309 -7.74 11.22 21.96
N THR A 310 -8.25 12.24 21.33
CA THR A 310 -7.89 13.63 21.63
C THR A 310 -9.10 14.37 22.19
N PRO A 311 -8.91 15.33 23.11
CA PRO A 311 -9.99 16.19 23.59
C PRO A 311 -10.63 17.04 22.48
N GLU A 312 -11.90 17.42 22.64
CA GLU A 312 -12.52 18.41 21.75
C GLU A 312 -11.88 19.79 21.94
N ARG A 313 -11.79 20.55 20.85
CA ARG A 313 -11.30 21.94 20.87
C ARG A 313 -12.40 22.89 20.38
N ASP A 314 -12.72 23.88 21.20
CA ASP A 314 -13.77 24.83 20.89
C ASP A 314 -13.28 26.10 20.16
N ASP A 315 -11.98 26.33 20.16
CA ASP A 315 -11.32 27.52 19.65
C ASP A 315 -11.09 27.51 18.13
N ASN A 316 -11.10 26.34 17.50
CA ASN A 316 -10.86 26.20 16.06
C ASN A 316 -11.90 25.25 15.40
N PRO A 317 -12.65 25.72 14.39
CA PRO A 317 -13.61 24.88 13.67
C PRO A 317 -12.98 23.98 12.58
N TYR A 318 -11.67 23.98 12.36
CA TYR A 318 -10.99 23.28 11.28
C TYR A 318 -9.96 22.25 11.81
N THR A 319 -10.37 21.42 12.76
CA THR A 319 -9.45 20.53 13.48
C THR A 319 -9.54 19.06 13.08
N GLU A 320 -10.46 18.64 12.20
CA GLU A 320 -10.56 17.25 11.75
C GLU A 320 -11.08 17.17 10.32
N LEU A 321 -10.43 16.34 9.48
CA LEU A 321 -10.87 16.03 8.11
C LEU A 321 -12.23 15.30 8.15
N VAL A 322 -13.20 15.81 7.41
CA VAL A 322 -14.55 15.27 7.41
C VAL A 322 -14.71 14.11 6.44
N ALA A 323 -15.32 13.03 6.92
CA ALA A 323 -15.78 11.93 6.07
C ALA A 323 -17.24 12.15 5.66
N PHE A 324 -17.56 11.63 4.47
CA PHE A 324 -18.89 11.68 3.87
C PHE A 324 -19.40 10.29 3.51
N PRO A 325 -20.74 10.12 3.34
CA PRO A 325 -21.32 8.85 2.93
C PRO A 325 -20.69 8.28 1.65
N PHE A 326 -20.55 6.96 1.63
CA PHE A 326 -19.96 6.22 0.52
C PHE A 326 -20.77 6.37 -0.76
N PRO A 327 -20.22 6.94 -1.84
CA PRO A 327 -20.98 7.34 -3.02
C PRO A 327 -21.29 6.19 -4.00
N PHE A 328 -20.66 5.02 -3.82
CA PHE A 328 -20.79 3.88 -4.74
C PHE A 328 -21.75 2.78 -4.25
N ARG A 329 -22.56 3.06 -3.25
CA ARG A 329 -23.47 2.06 -2.66
C ARG A 329 -24.54 1.59 -3.65
N LEU A 330 -24.71 0.27 -3.72
CA LEU A 330 -25.75 -0.41 -4.48
C LEU A 330 -26.66 -1.19 -3.52
N ARG A 331 -27.97 -0.91 -3.55
CA ARG A 331 -29.01 -1.65 -2.82
C ARG A 331 -29.58 -2.77 -3.70
N GLY A 332 -30.16 -3.79 -3.08
CA GLY A 332 -30.82 -4.89 -3.78
C GLY A 332 -29.86 -5.90 -4.41
N LEU A 333 -28.56 -5.79 -4.13
CA LEU A 333 -27.62 -6.85 -4.47
C LEU A 333 -27.79 -8.03 -3.49
N PRO A 334 -27.86 -9.29 -3.98
CA PRO A 334 -27.85 -10.43 -3.09
C PRO A 334 -26.52 -10.49 -2.32
N ALA A 335 -26.57 -10.88 -1.06
CA ALA A 335 -25.37 -11.10 -0.29
C ALA A 335 -24.56 -12.23 -0.95
N GLY A 336 -23.42 -11.90 -1.53
CA GLY A 336 -22.47 -12.88 -2.06
C GLY A 336 -21.90 -13.75 -0.94
N LYS A 337 -21.41 -14.95 -1.28
CA LYS A 337 -20.64 -15.72 -0.32
C LYS A 337 -19.29 -15.04 -0.13
N PRO A 338 -18.77 -14.88 1.10
CA PRO A 338 -17.48 -14.26 1.35
C PRO A 338 -16.32 -14.84 0.53
N CYS A 339 -16.32 -16.14 0.29
CA CYS A 339 -15.30 -16.83 -0.50
C CYS A 339 -15.36 -16.57 -2.02
N ASP A 340 -16.46 -16.03 -2.52
CA ASP A 340 -16.63 -15.74 -3.95
C ASP A 340 -16.30 -14.27 -4.29
N LEU A 341 -15.96 -13.45 -3.27
CA LEU A 341 -15.60 -12.06 -3.47
C LEU A 341 -14.14 -11.95 -3.93
N ARG A 342 -13.91 -11.09 -4.94
CA ARG A 342 -12.56 -10.70 -5.37
C ARG A 342 -12.55 -9.21 -5.63
N ARG A 343 -11.52 -8.51 -5.12
CA ARG A 343 -11.23 -7.11 -5.46
C ARG A 343 -9.90 -7.03 -6.18
N ARG A 344 -9.85 -6.20 -7.21
CA ARG A 344 -8.62 -5.94 -7.98
C ARG A 344 -8.50 -4.44 -8.23
N LEU A 345 -7.44 -3.85 -7.71
CA LEU A 345 -7.03 -2.49 -8.05
C LEU A 345 -6.09 -2.56 -9.26
N ASP A 346 -6.55 -2.11 -10.41
CA ASP A 346 -5.73 -1.94 -11.61
C ASP A 346 -4.97 -0.61 -11.49
N LEU A 347 -3.68 -0.70 -11.13
CA LEU A 347 -2.81 0.46 -10.92
C LEU A 347 -2.55 1.22 -12.23
N ARG A 348 -2.51 0.50 -13.37
CA ARG A 348 -2.25 1.10 -14.68
C ARG A 348 -3.35 2.07 -15.07
N ARG A 349 -4.60 1.69 -14.82
CA ARG A 349 -5.79 2.42 -15.23
C ARG A 349 -6.46 3.19 -14.10
N GLY A 350 -6.03 3.02 -12.85
CA GLY A 350 -6.67 3.64 -11.68
C GLY A 350 -8.09 3.16 -11.42
N LEU A 351 -8.37 1.88 -11.68
CA LEU A 351 -9.70 1.28 -11.61
C LEU A 351 -9.78 0.25 -10.49
N LEU A 352 -10.86 0.28 -9.73
CA LEU A 352 -11.19 -0.79 -8.77
C LEU A 352 -12.30 -1.67 -9.33
N HIS A 353 -11.97 -2.94 -9.54
CA HIS A 353 -12.90 -3.99 -9.91
C HIS A 353 -13.29 -4.78 -8.67
N THR A 354 -14.59 -5.08 -8.55
CA THR A 354 -15.10 -6.00 -7.52
C THR A 354 -15.94 -7.06 -8.21
N LEU A 355 -15.60 -8.32 -8.00
CA LEU A 355 -16.36 -9.48 -8.47
C LEU A 355 -17.05 -10.12 -7.26
N GLY A 356 -18.35 -10.36 -7.37
CA GLY A 356 -19.16 -10.93 -6.31
C GLY A 356 -20.51 -11.37 -6.85
N SER A 357 -21.61 -10.85 -6.32
CA SER A 357 -22.97 -11.08 -6.85
C SER A 357 -23.20 -10.44 -8.21
N CYS A 358 -22.42 -9.44 -8.56
CA CYS A 358 -22.25 -8.85 -9.89
C CYS A 358 -20.81 -8.37 -10.01
N GLU A 359 -20.39 -7.99 -11.21
CA GLU A 359 -19.10 -7.34 -11.44
C GLU A 359 -19.28 -5.83 -11.37
N THR A 360 -18.47 -5.13 -10.55
CA THR A 360 -18.46 -3.66 -10.52
C THR A 360 -17.09 -3.11 -10.88
N LEU A 361 -17.10 -1.97 -11.57
CA LEU A 361 -15.93 -1.15 -11.89
C LEU A 361 -16.19 0.26 -11.37
N ARG A 362 -15.19 0.87 -10.73
CA ARG A 362 -15.30 2.26 -10.24
C ARG A 362 -13.98 2.99 -10.24
N CYS A 363 -14.06 4.31 -10.41
CA CYS A 363 -12.89 5.20 -10.31
C CYS A 363 -13.30 6.63 -9.89
N ALA A 364 -12.31 7.39 -9.42
CA ALA A 364 -12.35 8.84 -9.37
C ALA A 364 -11.63 9.38 -10.62
N SER A 365 -12.29 10.24 -11.39
CA SER A 365 -11.77 10.68 -12.68
C SER A 365 -10.41 11.38 -12.55
N ALA A 366 -9.43 10.97 -13.35
CA ALA A 366 -8.12 11.62 -13.42
C ALA A 366 -8.15 12.94 -14.23
N ALA A 367 -9.20 13.14 -15.03
CA ALA A 367 -9.36 14.30 -15.91
C ALA A 367 -10.30 15.38 -15.33
N ASP A 368 -11.20 15.00 -14.42
CA ASP A 368 -12.15 15.92 -13.78
C ASP A 368 -12.20 15.64 -12.27
N PRO A 369 -11.69 16.55 -11.42
CA PRO A 369 -11.58 16.31 -9.97
C PRO A 369 -12.93 16.10 -9.27
N HIS A 370 -14.02 16.55 -9.87
CA HIS A 370 -15.35 16.49 -9.28
C HIS A 370 -16.15 15.24 -9.67
N LEU A 371 -15.58 14.31 -10.47
CA LEU A 371 -16.32 13.17 -11.00
C LEU A 371 -15.87 11.82 -10.47
N LEU A 372 -16.88 10.98 -10.17
CA LEU A 372 -16.72 9.56 -9.88
C LEU A 372 -17.54 8.75 -10.89
N LEU A 373 -17.02 7.63 -11.35
CA LEU A 373 -17.67 6.72 -12.29
C LEU A 373 -17.87 5.33 -11.64
N GLN A 374 -19.03 4.73 -11.86
CA GLN A 374 -19.35 3.36 -11.46
C GLN A 374 -20.10 2.65 -12.59
N GLU A 375 -19.68 1.43 -12.92
CA GLU A 375 -20.45 0.50 -13.75
C GLU A 375 -20.67 -0.79 -12.97
N ALA A 376 -21.88 -1.36 -13.04
CA ALA A 376 -22.19 -2.69 -12.52
C ALA A 376 -22.75 -3.56 -13.64
N LEU A 377 -22.09 -4.69 -13.93
CA LEU A 377 -22.44 -5.68 -14.94
C LEU A 377 -23.00 -6.93 -14.26
N GLY A 378 -24.09 -7.47 -14.81
CA GLY A 378 -24.84 -8.57 -14.21
C GLY A 378 -25.64 -8.13 -12.97
N ALA A 379 -25.91 -6.84 -12.83
CA ALA A 379 -26.69 -6.31 -11.72
C ALA A 379 -28.17 -6.74 -11.85
N PRO A 380 -28.75 -7.39 -10.83
CA PRO A 380 -30.16 -7.84 -10.88
C PRO A 380 -31.10 -6.65 -11.10
N GLU A 381 -32.29 -6.92 -11.68
CA GLU A 381 -33.26 -5.88 -12.03
C GLU A 381 -33.66 -4.98 -10.85
N GLY A 382 -33.65 -5.52 -9.62
CA GLY A 382 -33.94 -4.76 -8.39
C GLY A 382 -32.76 -3.99 -7.79
N ALA A 383 -31.57 -4.09 -8.38
CA ALA A 383 -30.40 -3.35 -7.88
C ALA A 383 -30.52 -1.85 -8.21
N GLN A 384 -30.29 -1.00 -7.22
CA GLN A 384 -30.38 0.45 -7.33
C GLN A 384 -29.16 1.11 -6.69
N ALA A 385 -28.64 2.12 -7.35
CA ALA A 385 -27.63 3.02 -6.77
C ALA A 385 -28.28 3.95 -5.74
N THR A 386 -27.55 4.33 -4.68
CA THR A 386 -28.09 5.25 -3.68
C THR A 386 -27.00 6.07 -2.99
N LEU A 387 -27.34 7.32 -2.66
CA LEU A 387 -26.56 8.20 -1.77
C LEU A 387 -27.09 8.20 -0.34
N ALA A 388 -28.24 7.56 -0.08
CA ALA A 388 -28.85 7.56 1.24
C ALA A 388 -27.99 6.83 2.29
N GLU A 389 -27.78 7.46 3.44
CA GLU A 389 -27.10 6.93 4.60
C GLU A 389 -28.06 6.92 5.82
N PRO A 390 -28.69 5.78 6.15
CA PRO A 390 -29.68 5.71 7.23
C PRO A 390 -29.11 6.02 8.62
N GLN A 391 -27.81 5.88 8.82
CA GLN A 391 -27.11 6.11 10.09
C GLN A 391 -26.24 7.39 10.04
N LEU A 392 -26.67 8.40 9.27
CA LEU A 392 -25.86 9.60 9.04
C LEU A 392 -25.32 10.23 10.31
N ALA A 393 -26.18 10.49 11.30
CA ALA A 393 -25.78 11.16 12.53
C ALA A 393 -24.82 10.35 13.41
N GLU A 394 -24.90 9.03 13.34
CA GLU A 394 -24.02 8.12 14.10
C GLU A 394 -22.64 7.98 13.42
N ARG A 395 -22.64 7.80 12.11
CA ARG A 395 -21.40 7.55 11.34
C ARG A 395 -20.66 8.83 10.97
N TYR A 396 -21.39 9.90 10.73
CA TYR A 396 -20.85 11.19 10.25
C TYR A 396 -21.27 12.34 11.16
N PRO A 397 -20.75 12.38 12.40
CA PRO A 397 -21.19 13.33 13.44
C PRO A 397 -20.83 14.80 13.14
N HIS A 398 -20.05 15.06 12.10
CA HIS A 398 -19.74 16.40 11.59
C HIS A 398 -20.82 16.96 10.68
N LEU A 399 -21.75 16.13 10.20
CA LEU A 399 -22.65 16.48 9.13
C LEU A 399 -24.08 16.75 9.61
N ARG A 400 -24.68 17.72 9.02
CA ARG A 400 -26.13 17.94 9.01
C ARG A 400 -26.61 17.83 7.56
N GLU A 401 -27.59 16.95 7.32
CA GLU A 401 -28.26 16.86 6.04
C GLU A 401 -29.13 18.11 5.82
N LEU A 402 -28.96 18.74 4.67
CA LEU A 402 -29.75 19.90 4.24
C LEU A 402 -30.86 19.49 3.29
N GLU A 403 -30.58 18.54 2.42
CA GLU A 403 -31.50 18.05 1.39
C GLU A 403 -31.12 16.63 0.98
N HIS A 404 -32.09 15.74 0.84
CA HIS A 404 -31.96 14.48 0.13
C HIS A 404 -33.18 14.32 -0.76
N ARG A 405 -32.97 14.14 -2.07
CA ARG A 405 -34.01 14.09 -3.08
C ARG A 405 -33.67 13.11 -4.18
N GLU A 406 -34.66 12.34 -4.57
CA GLU A 406 -34.62 11.49 -5.76
C GLU A 406 -35.66 12.02 -6.77
N GLU A 407 -35.24 12.28 -8.01
CA GLU A 407 -36.11 12.71 -9.12
C GLU A 407 -35.73 11.94 -10.39
N GLY A 408 -36.54 10.93 -10.72
CA GLY A 408 -36.27 10.07 -11.87
C GLY A 408 -34.98 9.25 -11.69
N ASP A 409 -34.01 9.50 -12.55
CA ASP A 409 -32.70 8.86 -12.56
C ASP A 409 -31.62 9.69 -11.86
N VAL A 410 -31.99 10.85 -11.28
CA VAL A 410 -31.10 11.76 -10.57
C VAL A 410 -31.37 11.71 -9.07
N GLU A 411 -30.34 11.51 -8.26
CA GLU A 411 -30.35 11.58 -6.80
C GLU A 411 -29.41 12.71 -6.33
N LEU A 412 -29.85 13.49 -5.37
CA LEU A 412 -29.14 14.63 -4.80
C LEU A 412 -29.09 14.51 -3.28
N ALA A 413 -27.88 14.61 -2.71
CA ALA A 413 -27.66 14.72 -1.28
C ALA A 413 -26.85 15.99 -0.98
N ARG A 414 -27.30 16.81 -0.03
CA ARG A 414 -26.62 18.02 0.41
C ARG A 414 -26.36 17.95 1.89
N TYR A 415 -25.16 18.34 2.29
CA TYR A 415 -24.71 18.35 3.66
C TYR A 415 -24.12 19.71 4.02
N ALA A 416 -24.17 20.06 5.30
CA ALA A 416 -23.36 21.14 5.87
C ALA A 416 -22.53 20.59 7.03
N THR A 417 -21.28 21.03 7.14
CA THR A 417 -20.47 20.80 8.32
C THR A 417 -20.97 21.66 9.49
N LEU A 418 -20.91 21.13 10.71
CA LEU A 418 -21.61 21.72 11.86
C LEU A 418 -20.94 22.98 12.41
N ALA A 419 -19.61 23.03 12.44
CA ALA A 419 -18.85 24.13 13.01
C ALA A 419 -18.18 25.01 11.94
N SER A 420 -17.58 24.41 10.91
CA SER A 420 -16.89 25.15 9.85
C SER A 420 -17.83 25.73 8.79
N GLY A 421 -19.05 25.18 8.66
CA GLY A 421 -20.08 25.70 7.78
C GLY A 421 -19.86 25.45 6.28
N PHE A 422 -19.00 24.51 5.89
CA PHE A 422 -18.88 24.10 4.49
C PHE A 422 -20.18 23.44 4.02
N GLU A 423 -20.64 23.82 2.83
CA GLU A 423 -21.68 23.10 2.12
C GLU A 423 -21.07 22.12 1.12
N ILE A 424 -21.61 20.89 1.08
CA ILE A 424 -21.18 19.82 0.19
C ILE A 424 -22.42 19.31 -0.55
N CYS A 425 -22.32 19.22 -1.85
CA CYS A 425 -23.37 18.71 -2.72
C CYS A 425 -22.85 17.52 -3.51
N ILE A 426 -23.54 16.39 -3.37
CA ILE A 426 -23.30 15.16 -4.11
C ILE A 426 -24.53 14.91 -4.96
N ALA A 427 -24.38 14.94 -6.29
CA ALA A 427 -25.43 14.57 -7.21
C ALA A 427 -25.02 13.30 -7.98
N SER A 428 -25.94 12.41 -8.24
CA SER A 428 -25.69 11.23 -9.04
C SER A 428 -26.77 10.98 -10.06
N ARG A 429 -26.41 10.53 -11.25
CA ARG A 429 -27.31 10.04 -12.27
C ARG A 429 -26.99 8.60 -12.61
N SER A 430 -28.01 7.76 -12.60
CA SER A 430 -27.88 6.32 -12.85
C SER A 430 -28.75 5.92 -14.03
N ILE A 431 -28.12 5.31 -15.05
CA ILE A 431 -28.79 4.84 -16.27
C ILE A 431 -28.61 3.33 -16.35
N ARG A 432 -29.73 2.61 -16.62
CA ARG A 432 -29.75 1.16 -16.73
C ARG A 432 -30.08 0.72 -18.17
N ASP A 433 -29.31 -0.26 -18.65
CA ASP A 433 -29.61 -0.97 -19.89
C ASP A 433 -29.44 -2.49 -19.63
N ALA A 434 -30.56 -3.22 -19.70
CA ALA A 434 -30.64 -4.63 -19.36
C ALA A 434 -30.01 -4.95 -17.96
N ASP A 435 -28.95 -5.74 -17.91
CA ASP A 435 -28.26 -6.15 -16.69
C ASP A 435 -27.09 -5.24 -16.33
N ARG A 436 -26.93 -4.12 -17.06
CA ARG A 436 -25.83 -3.16 -16.85
C ARG A 436 -26.37 -1.85 -16.27
N LEU A 437 -25.73 -1.38 -15.18
CA LEU A 437 -26.02 -0.10 -14.55
C LEU A 437 -24.77 0.79 -14.65
N ARG A 438 -24.90 1.96 -15.24
CA ARG A 438 -23.86 3.01 -15.31
C ARG A 438 -24.27 4.19 -14.45
N ARG A 439 -23.33 4.72 -13.69
CA ARG A 439 -23.54 5.83 -12.76
C ARG A 439 -22.44 6.86 -12.88
N LEU A 440 -22.84 8.12 -12.99
CA LEU A 440 -22.00 9.29 -12.80
C LEU A 440 -22.34 9.92 -11.45
N VAL A 441 -21.33 10.21 -10.63
CA VAL A 441 -21.47 10.98 -9.39
C VAL A 441 -20.62 12.24 -9.49
N SER A 442 -21.20 13.40 -9.18
CA SER A 442 -20.49 14.66 -9.08
C SER A 442 -20.47 15.17 -7.64
N VAL A 443 -19.33 15.74 -7.24
CA VAL A 443 -19.11 16.26 -5.88
C VAL A 443 -18.58 17.68 -5.96
N PHE A 444 -19.31 18.62 -5.42
CA PHE A 444 -18.94 20.03 -5.31
C PHE A 444 -19.11 20.52 -3.89
N THR A 445 -18.29 21.50 -3.52
CA THR A 445 -18.31 22.12 -2.20
C THR A 445 -18.39 23.65 -2.31
N SER A 446 -18.72 24.32 -1.21
CA SER A 446 -18.69 25.79 -1.14
C SER A 446 -17.27 26.39 -1.33
N ARG A 447 -16.22 25.56 -1.34
CA ARG A 447 -14.85 25.98 -1.73
C ARG A 447 -14.67 26.12 -3.24
N ASP A 448 -15.46 25.40 -4.02
CA ASP A 448 -15.35 25.35 -5.49
C ASP A 448 -16.14 26.49 -6.16
N GLY A 449 -17.13 27.04 -5.44
CA GLY A 449 -17.94 28.13 -5.93
C GLY A 449 -19.12 28.46 -5.03
N PRO A 450 -19.86 29.54 -5.34
CA PRO A 450 -20.93 30.05 -4.48
C PRO A 450 -22.21 29.18 -4.49
N ASP A 451 -22.39 28.34 -5.50
CA ASP A 451 -23.55 27.44 -5.61
C ASP A 451 -23.11 26.01 -5.97
N PRO A 452 -22.63 25.23 -5.00
CA PRO A 452 -22.23 23.85 -5.22
C PRO A 452 -23.39 22.94 -5.67
N ARG A 453 -24.63 23.30 -5.33
CA ARG A 453 -25.84 22.57 -5.74
C ARG A 453 -26.05 22.66 -7.26
N ALA A 454 -26.05 23.87 -7.77
CA ALA A 454 -26.23 24.10 -9.21
C ALA A 454 -25.09 23.45 -10.00
N ALA A 455 -23.84 23.56 -9.53
CA ALA A 455 -22.68 22.95 -10.16
C ALA A 455 -22.78 21.41 -10.22
N ALA A 456 -23.13 20.76 -9.09
CA ALA A 456 -23.27 19.32 -9.03
C ALA A 456 -24.38 18.79 -9.94
N LEU A 457 -25.55 19.41 -9.93
CA LEU A 457 -26.67 19.02 -10.80
C LEU A 457 -26.32 19.21 -12.28
N ALA A 458 -25.81 20.38 -12.67
CA ALA A 458 -25.47 20.66 -14.05
C ALA A 458 -24.48 19.63 -14.63
N ARG A 459 -23.60 19.05 -13.77
CA ARG A 459 -22.61 18.06 -14.21
C ARG A 459 -23.21 16.70 -14.48
N VAL A 460 -24.28 16.31 -13.80
CA VAL A 460 -24.97 15.00 -13.99
C VAL A 460 -26.14 15.08 -14.94
N ASP A 461 -26.82 16.23 -15.06
CA ASP A 461 -28.03 16.40 -15.89
C ASP A 461 -27.77 16.11 -17.37
N SER A 462 -26.60 16.41 -17.88
CA SER A 462 -26.20 16.17 -19.27
C SER A 462 -25.61 14.77 -19.52
N PHE A 463 -25.51 13.91 -18.50
CA PHE A 463 -24.91 12.58 -18.64
C PHE A 463 -25.86 11.65 -19.39
N GLU A 464 -25.37 11.07 -20.50
CA GLU A 464 -26.03 10.06 -21.29
C GLU A 464 -25.27 8.72 -21.27
N TRP A 465 -25.92 7.62 -21.64
CA TRP A 465 -25.34 6.28 -21.61
C TRP A 465 -23.98 6.17 -22.35
N GLN A 466 -23.88 6.79 -23.51
CA GLN A 466 -22.67 6.77 -24.34
C GLN A 466 -21.51 7.58 -23.78
N ASP A 467 -21.78 8.53 -22.87
CA ASP A 467 -20.74 9.40 -22.31
C ASP A 467 -19.81 8.64 -21.39
N PHE A 468 -20.31 7.55 -20.77
CA PHE A 468 -19.52 6.77 -19.81
C PHE A 468 -18.20 6.27 -20.39
N ASP A 469 -18.25 5.68 -21.61
CA ASP A 469 -17.05 5.13 -22.26
C ASP A 469 -16.04 6.25 -22.63
N ALA A 470 -16.53 7.43 -23.02
CA ALA A 470 -15.70 8.59 -23.33
C ALA A 470 -15.03 9.15 -22.05
N LEU A 471 -15.78 9.25 -20.94
CA LEU A 471 -15.26 9.70 -19.65
C LEU A 471 -14.23 8.70 -19.09
N LEU A 472 -14.51 7.40 -19.21
CA LEU A 472 -13.58 6.35 -18.79
C LEU A 472 -12.28 6.40 -19.61
N LYS A 473 -12.39 6.58 -20.93
CA LYS A 473 -11.21 6.74 -21.81
C LYS A 473 -10.36 7.95 -21.40
N THR A 474 -10.96 9.10 -21.15
CA THR A 474 -10.23 10.30 -20.71
C THR A 474 -9.55 10.10 -19.35
N HIS A 475 -10.20 9.37 -18.44
CA HIS A 475 -9.60 8.95 -17.17
C HIS A 475 -8.35 8.07 -17.40
N GLU A 476 -8.43 7.08 -18.29
CA GLU A 476 -7.31 6.18 -18.62
C GLU A 476 -6.15 6.93 -19.31
N GLU A 477 -6.46 7.90 -20.17
CA GLU A 477 -5.45 8.79 -20.80
C GLU A 477 -4.67 9.56 -19.72
N GLY A 478 -5.34 10.14 -18.73
CA GLY A 478 -4.68 10.84 -17.62
C GLY A 478 -3.80 9.93 -16.76
N TRP A 479 -4.16 8.65 -16.59
CA TRP A 479 -3.29 7.66 -15.95
C TRP A 479 -2.10 7.27 -16.84
N SER A 480 -2.30 7.12 -18.13
CA SER A 480 -1.23 6.81 -19.07
C SER A 480 -0.16 7.90 -19.09
N GLU A 481 -0.56 9.17 -19.13
CA GLU A 481 0.34 10.33 -19.05
C GLU A 481 1.15 10.33 -17.73
N PHE A 482 0.49 10.03 -16.60
CA PHE A 482 1.19 9.93 -15.32
C PHE A 482 2.24 8.82 -15.30
N TRP A 483 1.92 7.63 -15.83
CA TRP A 483 2.85 6.50 -15.85
C TRP A 483 4.04 6.70 -16.79
N GLU A 484 3.95 7.55 -17.79
CA GLU A 484 5.10 7.93 -18.60
C GLU A 484 6.21 8.59 -17.79
N GLU A 485 5.86 9.29 -16.71
CA GLU A 485 6.81 9.96 -15.80
C GLU A 485 7.15 9.12 -14.58
N ALA A 486 6.18 8.41 -14.02
CA ALA A 486 6.26 7.80 -12.70
C ALA A 486 6.70 6.34 -12.67
N ASP A 487 6.61 5.61 -13.80
CA ASP A 487 6.88 4.17 -13.82
C ASP A 487 8.34 3.86 -13.49
N ILE A 488 8.52 2.93 -12.56
CA ILE A 488 9.84 2.40 -12.19
C ILE A 488 9.87 0.92 -12.53
N ARG A 489 10.72 0.56 -13.48
CA ARG A 489 10.86 -0.82 -13.97
C ARG A 489 12.04 -1.52 -13.31
N VAL A 490 11.78 -2.72 -12.83
CA VAL A 490 12.77 -3.64 -12.26
C VAL A 490 12.64 -4.99 -12.97
N PRO A 491 13.24 -5.14 -14.18
CA PRO A 491 13.02 -6.32 -15.02
C PRO A 491 13.28 -7.63 -14.29
N GLY A 492 12.29 -8.50 -14.25
CA GLY A 492 12.33 -9.80 -13.59
C GLY A 492 11.97 -9.78 -12.09
N SER A 493 11.40 -8.66 -11.59
CA SER A 493 10.93 -8.52 -10.21
C SER A 493 9.52 -7.91 -10.16
N PRO A 494 8.48 -8.60 -10.68
CA PRO A 494 7.13 -8.03 -10.83
C PRO A 494 6.50 -7.62 -9.49
N ALA A 495 6.73 -8.35 -8.41
CA ALA A 495 6.26 -7.97 -7.08
C ALA A 495 6.90 -6.66 -6.59
N THR A 496 8.17 -6.41 -6.91
CA THR A 496 8.81 -5.13 -6.62
C THR A 496 8.23 -4.00 -7.48
N GLU A 497 8.00 -4.25 -8.77
CA GLU A 497 7.34 -3.29 -9.66
C GLU A 497 5.93 -2.97 -9.16
N GLN A 498 5.17 -3.99 -8.72
CA GLN A 498 3.84 -3.81 -8.10
C GLN A 498 3.92 -2.87 -6.90
N ALA A 499 4.83 -3.11 -5.96
CA ALA A 499 4.95 -2.28 -4.76
C ALA A 499 5.39 -0.84 -5.07
N LEU A 500 6.30 -0.65 -6.05
CA LEU A 500 6.70 0.68 -6.52
C LEU A 500 5.56 1.40 -7.24
N ARG A 501 4.76 0.70 -8.04
CA ARG A 501 3.57 1.27 -8.68
C ARG A 501 2.46 1.55 -7.69
N PHE A 502 2.26 0.70 -6.70
CA PHE A 502 1.32 0.94 -5.59
C PHE A 502 1.67 2.22 -4.82
N LEU A 503 2.95 2.41 -4.50
CA LEU A 503 3.47 3.64 -3.90
C LEU A 503 3.17 4.86 -4.78
N ALA A 504 3.54 4.82 -6.07
CA ALA A 504 3.33 5.93 -7.01
C ALA A 504 1.84 6.22 -7.24
N TYR A 505 1.00 5.17 -7.31
CA TYR A 505 -0.46 5.27 -7.39
C TYR A 505 -1.02 6.06 -6.20
N HIS A 506 -0.68 5.67 -4.97
CA HIS A 506 -1.20 6.34 -3.77
C HIS A 506 -0.69 7.79 -3.64
N LEU A 507 0.55 8.07 -4.01
CA LEU A 507 1.04 9.44 -4.08
C LEU A 507 0.31 10.24 -5.16
N ARG A 508 0.00 9.66 -6.32
CA ARG A 508 -0.76 10.33 -7.39
C ARG A 508 -2.16 10.73 -6.92
N ILE A 509 -2.86 9.85 -6.24
CA ILE A 509 -4.23 10.11 -5.77
C ILE A 509 -4.30 10.96 -4.49
N ALA A 510 -3.16 11.26 -3.87
CA ALA A 510 -3.08 12.04 -2.64
C ALA A 510 -3.01 13.55 -2.88
N ALA A 511 -2.36 14.00 -3.97
CA ALA A 511 -2.08 15.40 -4.23
C ALA A 511 -3.12 16.03 -5.18
N ALA A 512 -3.84 17.02 -4.68
CA ALA A 512 -4.80 17.78 -5.46
C ALA A 512 -4.11 18.78 -6.42
N ASP A 513 -4.79 19.10 -7.50
CA ASP A 513 -4.45 20.25 -8.36
C ASP A 513 -5.12 21.54 -7.83
N ASP A 514 -5.00 21.75 -6.50
CA ASP A 514 -5.49 22.93 -5.80
C ASP A 514 -4.41 23.45 -4.85
N PRO A 515 -3.89 24.67 -5.07
CA PRO A 515 -2.83 25.24 -4.24
C PRO A 515 -3.27 25.62 -2.80
N ARG A 516 -4.55 25.47 -2.46
CA ARG A 516 -5.08 25.77 -1.14
C ARG A 516 -5.11 24.57 -0.19
N VAL A 517 -4.71 23.39 -0.67
CA VAL A 517 -4.68 22.15 0.10
C VAL A 517 -3.34 21.45 0.00
N SER A 518 -3.04 20.58 0.96
CA SER A 518 -1.85 19.75 0.96
C SER A 518 -2.22 18.30 1.26
N VAL A 519 -1.24 17.42 1.31
CA VAL A 519 -1.43 15.98 1.54
C VAL A 519 -1.41 15.70 3.04
N PRO A 520 -2.50 15.16 3.61
CA PRO A 520 -2.50 14.66 4.99
C PRO A 520 -1.54 13.48 5.17
N ALA A 521 -1.11 13.20 6.40
CA ALA A 521 -0.19 12.09 6.70
C ALA A 521 -0.69 10.72 6.19
N ARG A 522 -2.00 10.51 6.14
CA ARG A 522 -2.67 9.31 5.61
C ARG A 522 -3.31 9.51 4.24
N ALA A 523 -2.91 10.53 3.50
CA ALA A 523 -3.53 10.94 2.24
C ALA A 523 -5.07 11.09 2.37
N LEU A 524 -5.82 10.77 1.32
CA LEU A 524 -7.29 10.68 1.35
C LEU A 524 -7.77 9.22 1.44
N THR A 525 -7.06 8.39 2.21
CA THR A 525 -7.35 6.96 2.37
C THR A 525 -7.81 6.61 3.78
N GLY A 526 -7.68 7.56 4.71
CA GLY A 526 -8.09 7.43 6.11
C GLY A 526 -7.93 8.74 6.87
N ARG A 527 -8.28 8.72 8.15
CA ARG A 527 -8.36 9.93 8.99
C ARG A 527 -7.46 9.90 10.23
N ALA A 528 -6.47 9.00 10.29
CA ALA A 528 -5.52 9.07 11.40
C ALA A 528 -4.81 10.42 11.41
N TYR A 529 -4.44 10.86 12.60
CA TYR A 529 -3.97 12.23 12.87
C TYR A 529 -4.99 13.29 12.44
N GLU A 530 -6.28 12.95 12.51
CA GLU A 530 -7.38 13.86 12.17
C GLU A 530 -7.30 14.46 10.75
N GLY A 531 -6.49 13.85 9.87
CA GLY A 531 -6.21 14.33 8.51
C GLY A 531 -5.30 15.55 8.48
N HIS A 532 -4.49 15.78 9.52
CA HIS A 532 -3.59 16.93 9.61
C HIS A 532 -2.40 16.81 8.66
N ILE A 533 -1.80 17.96 8.34
CA ILE A 533 -0.66 18.15 7.48
C ILE A 533 0.57 18.40 8.35
N PHE A 534 1.63 17.61 8.13
CA PHE A 534 2.89 17.61 8.87
C PHE A 534 4.06 18.00 7.96
N TRP A 535 5.28 17.87 8.47
CA TRP A 535 6.54 17.93 7.71
C TRP A 535 6.72 16.78 6.72
N ASP A 536 5.91 15.77 6.84
CA ASP A 536 5.79 14.60 5.97
C ASP A 536 5.75 15.00 4.50
N THR A 537 4.98 16.04 4.21
CA THR A 537 4.83 16.58 2.86
C THR A 537 6.15 17.11 2.33
N GLU A 538 6.83 17.98 3.08
CA GLU A 538 8.01 18.70 2.60
C GLU A 538 9.24 17.80 2.49
N ILE A 539 9.45 16.91 3.47
CA ILE A 539 10.68 16.12 3.60
C ILE A 539 10.55 14.75 2.93
N PHE A 540 9.39 14.11 3.03
CA PHE A 540 9.24 12.74 2.55
C PHE A 540 8.49 12.64 1.21
N MET A 541 7.39 13.37 1.01
CA MET A 541 6.58 13.24 -0.20
C MET A 541 7.03 14.18 -1.33
N LEU A 542 7.37 15.43 -1.01
CA LEU A 542 7.74 16.44 -2.01
C LEU A 542 8.87 16.01 -2.95
N PRO A 543 9.94 15.32 -2.53
CA PRO A 543 10.97 14.86 -3.45
C PRO A 543 10.45 13.96 -4.58
N PHE A 544 9.42 13.14 -4.34
CA PHE A 544 8.74 12.41 -5.39
C PHE A 544 8.07 13.39 -6.38
N TYR A 545 7.25 14.30 -5.88
CA TYR A 545 6.54 15.25 -6.75
C TYR A 545 7.49 16.17 -7.52
N LEU A 546 8.60 16.61 -6.92
CA LEU A 546 9.61 17.42 -7.60
C LEU A 546 10.11 16.80 -8.90
N HIS A 547 10.27 15.48 -8.91
CA HIS A 547 10.91 14.76 -9.99
C HIS A 547 9.95 13.91 -10.84
N VAL A 548 8.67 13.82 -10.46
CA VAL A 548 7.63 13.09 -11.19
C VAL A 548 6.51 14.04 -11.65
N ALA A 549 6.09 14.96 -10.81
CA ALA A 549 4.94 15.84 -11.04
C ALA A 549 5.20 17.26 -10.50
N PRO A 550 6.12 18.06 -11.09
CA PRO A 550 6.53 19.37 -10.56
C PRO A 550 5.39 20.38 -10.36
N GLY A 551 4.28 20.23 -11.09
CA GLY A 551 3.07 21.04 -10.89
C GLY A 551 2.44 20.81 -9.52
N GLN A 552 2.30 19.55 -9.11
CA GLN A 552 1.81 19.20 -7.76
C GLN A 552 2.79 19.66 -6.68
N ALA A 553 4.11 19.52 -6.89
CA ALA A 553 5.10 20.05 -5.96
C ALA A 553 4.92 21.57 -5.74
N ARG A 554 4.63 22.31 -6.80
CA ARG A 554 4.34 23.75 -6.73
C ARG A 554 3.09 24.03 -5.89
N ASN A 555 2.02 23.29 -6.11
CA ASN A 555 0.76 23.47 -5.37
C ASN A 555 0.94 23.19 -3.87
N LEU A 556 1.68 22.16 -3.49
CA LEU A 556 1.98 21.85 -2.09
C LEU A 556 2.75 23.00 -1.40
N LEU A 557 3.68 23.65 -2.10
CA LEU A 557 4.38 24.81 -1.57
C LEU A 557 3.51 26.08 -1.56
N LEU A 558 2.62 26.23 -2.53
CA LEU A 558 1.64 27.32 -2.51
C LEU A 558 0.66 27.16 -1.34
N TYR A 559 0.29 25.96 -0.92
CA TYR A 559 -0.43 25.74 0.31
C TYR A 559 0.29 26.36 1.51
N ARG A 560 1.61 26.17 1.65
CA ARG A 560 2.40 26.79 2.72
C ARG A 560 2.40 28.31 2.63
N HIS A 561 2.37 28.86 1.42
CA HIS A 561 2.21 30.31 1.23
C HIS A 561 0.79 30.79 1.61
N HIS A 562 -0.26 30.07 1.19
CA HIS A 562 -1.65 30.41 1.57
C HIS A 562 -1.88 30.33 3.09
N THR A 563 -1.19 29.47 3.79
CA THR A 563 -1.28 29.27 5.23
C THR A 563 -0.25 30.08 6.03
N LEU A 564 0.54 30.94 5.37
CA LEU A 564 1.62 31.71 5.99
C LEU A 564 1.12 32.64 7.12
N GLU A 565 -0.12 33.15 7.03
CA GLU A 565 -0.66 34.01 8.11
C GLU A 565 -0.93 33.21 9.39
N GLY A 566 -1.32 31.93 9.30
CA GLY A 566 -1.36 31.02 10.45
C GLY A 566 0.01 30.87 11.11
N ALA A 567 1.04 30.64 10.31
CA ALA A 567 2.42 30.55 10.79
C ALA A 567 2.91 31.86 11.42
N ARG A 568 2.50 33.04 10.91
CA ARG A 568 2.77 34.35 11.53
C ARG A 568 2.08 34.50 12.86
N ARG A 569 0.81 34.08 13.00
CA ARG A 569 0.09 34.09 14.27
C ARG A 569 0.84 33.24 15.31
N ARG A 570 1.17 32.01 14.94
CA ARG A 570 1.91 31.10 15.82
C ARG A 570 3.28 31.67 16.26
N ALA A 571 4.04 32.31 15.38
CA ALA A 571 5.29 32.97 15.76
C ALA A 571 5.04 34.04 16.82
N ARG A 572 4.02 34.89 16.67
CA ARG A 572 3.63 35.93 17.64
C ARG A 572 3.21 35.32 18.98
N GLU A 573 2.42 34.24 18.97
CA GLU A 573 1.96 33.54 20.18
C GLU A 573 3.14 32.96 20.96
N LEU A 574 4.15 32.45 20.26
CA LEU A 574 5.40 31.98 20.84
C LEU A 574 6.37 33.12 21.26
N GLY A 575 6.02 34.39 20.96
CA GLY A 575 6.82 35.56 21.31
C GLY A 575 7.96 35.89 20.32
N TYR A 576 7.87 35.43 19.07
CA TYR A 576 8.88 35.62 18.03
C TYR A 576 8.38 36.44 16.84
N ARG A 577 9.32 36.91 15.99
CA ARG A 577 9.03 37.59 14.71
C ARG A 577 8.81 36.56 13.59
N GLY A 578 8.35 37.02 12.44
CA GLY A 578 8.23 36.26 11.21
C GLY A 578 7.17 35.17 11.27
N ALA A 579 7.44 34.00 10.71
CA ALA A 579 6.51 32.87 10.63
C ALA A 579 7.12 31.57 11.18
N CYS A 580 6.36 30.88 12.03
CA CYS A 580 6.68 29.56 12.57
C CYS A 580 5.57 28.58 12.14
N TYR A 581 5.87 27.71 11.16
CA TYR A 581 4.89 26.70 10.73
C TYR A 581 4.57 25.72 11.85
N ALA A 582 3.29 25.35 11.95
CA ALA A 582 2.79 24.42 12.95
C ALA A 582 3.33 23.00 12.72
N TRP A 583 3.44 22.24 13.80
CA TRP A 583 3.71 20.79 13.70
C TRP A 583 2.57 20.12 12.96
N GLU A 584 1.33 20.35 13.37
CA GLU A 584 0.11 19.92 12.71
C GLU A 584 -0.69 21.12 12.24
N SER A 585 -1.09 21.14 10.99
CA SER A 585 -1.89 22.20 10.39
C SER A 585 -3.02 21.66 9.52
N THR A 586 -4.00 22.53 9.25
CA THR A 586 -5.10 22.30 8.31
C THR A 586 -5.21 23.48 7.33
N VAL A 587 -6.38 23.81 6.85
CA VAL A 587 -6.61 24.83 5.80
C VAL A 587 -6.25 26.27 6.19
N THR A 588 -6.15 26.60 7.48
CA THR A 588 -5.81 27.95 7.96
C THR A 588 -4.33 28.13 8.29
N GLY A 589 -3.58 27.03 8.43
CA GLY A 589 -2.21 27.03 8.89
C GLY A 589 -2.02 27.32 10.39
N ASP A 590 -3.10 27.44 11.13
CA ASP A 590 -3.05 27.51 12.59
C ASP A 590 -2.56 26.17 13.17
N ASP A 591 -2.00 26.23 14.38
CA ASP A 591 -1.57 25.03 15.08
C ASP A 591 -2.79 24.26 15.59
N VAL A 592 -2.97 23.04 15.09
CA VAL A 592 -4.03 22.12 15.51
C VAL A 592 -3.48 20.92 16.28
N THR A 593 -2.18 20.93 16.61
CA THR A 593 -1.54 19.85 17.36
C THR A 593 -2.26 19.64 18.70
N PRO A 594 -2.68 18.42 19.04
CA PRO A 594 -3.25 18.13 20.35
C PRO A 594 -2.26 18.45 21.48
N HIS A 595 -2.75 18.99 22.58
CA HIS A 595 -1.91 19.22 23.77
C HIS A 595 -1.70 17.94 24.57
N GLU A 596 -2.62 16.99 24.41
CA GLU A 596 -2.58 15.67 25.06
C GLU A 596 -3.37 14.65 24.25
N ILE A 597 -3.05 13.39 24.44
CA ILE A 597 -3.85 12.25 23.99
C ILE A 597 -4.30 11.44 25.19
N VAL A 598 -5.45 10.78 25.06
CA VAL A 598 -6.04 9.98 26.13
C VAL A 598 -6.05 8.51 25.68
N LEU A 599 -5.45 7.61 26.48
CA LEU A 599 -5.55 6.17 26.26
C LEU A 599 -6.97 5.69 26.57
N LYS A 600 -7.69 5.20 25.58
CA LYS A 600 -9.08 4.71 25.72
C LYS A 600 -9.20 3.58 26.76
N SER A 601 -8.19 2.71 26.83
CA SER A 601 -8.19 1.55 27.73
C SER A 601 -8.06 1.90 29.20
N SER A 602 -7.36 2.99 29.55
CA SER A 602 -7.03 3.36 30.93
C SER A 602 -7.50 4.76 31.34
N GLY A 603 -7.88 5.61 30.36
CA GLY A 603 -8.13 7.03 30.61
C GLY A 603 -6.87 7.84 30.98
N LYS A 604 -5.66 7.27 30.77
CA LYS A 604 -4.39 7.97 31.05
C LYS A 604 -4.20 9.09 30.04
N GLU A 605 -4.03 10.31 30.52
CA GLU A 605 -3.64 11.48 29.73
C GLU A 605 -2.12 11.45 29.50
N ILE A 606 -1.71 11.67 28.25
CA ILE A 606 -0.30 11.72 27.83
C ILE A 606 -0.07 13.09 27.18
N PRO A 607 0.78 13.97 27.77
CA PRO A 607 1.05 15.28 27.23
C PRO A 607 1.80 15.18 25.90
N ILE A 608 1.49 16.10 24.98
CA ILE A 608 2.13 16.24 23.65
C ILE A 608 2.93 17.54 23.64
N PHE A 609 4.26 17.44 23.43
CA PHE A 609 5.17 18.60 23.43
C PHE A 609 5.45 19.14 22.02
N THR A 610 5.11 18.39 20.99
CA THR A 610 5.45 18.70 19.59
C THR A 610 4.82 20.02 19.13
N GLY A 611 3.58 20.33 19.53
CA GLY A 611 2.90 21.59 19.18
C GLY A 611 3.65 22.85 19.60
N THR A 612 4.40 22.82 20.68
CA THR A 612 5.12 24.00 21.19
C THR A 612 6.64 23.97 20.95
N GLN A 613 7.23 22.77 20.80
CA GLN A 613 8.68 22.59 20.78
C GLN A 613 9.20 22.06 19.44
N GLN A 614 8.38 21.41 18.61
CA GLN A 614 8.80 20.85 17.33
C GLN A 614 8.67 21.92 16.22
N ILE A 615 9.66 22.79 16.17
CA ILE A 615 9.67 23.98 15.32
C ILE A 615 10.51 23.83 14.04
N HIS A 616 11.20 22.70 13.86
CA HIS A 616 12.02 22.46 12.68
C HIS A 616 11.22 22.48 11.37
N VAL A 617 9.89 22.17 11.42
CA VAL A 617 8.97 22.28 10.28
C VAL A 617 9.11 23.61 9.54
N THR A 618 9.40 24.68 10.28
CA THR A 618 9.64 26.02 9.72
C THR A 618 10.82 26.03 8.74
N ALA A 619 11.91 25.33 9.09
CA ALA A 619 13.07 25.24 8.21
C ALA A 619 12.91 24.14 7.15
N ASP A 620 12.12 23.11 7.42
CA ASP A 620 11.77 22.04 6.45
C ASP A 620 11.01 22.64 5.27
N VAL A 621 10.05 23.54 5.53
CA VAL A 621 9.33 24.28 4.48
C VAL A 621 10.28 25.15 3.66
N ALA A 622 11.20 25.87 4.30
CA ALA A 622 12.21 26.68 3.60
C ALA A 622 13.16 25.83 2.75
N TYR A 623 13.55 24.64 3.26
CA TYR A 623 14.34 23.66 2.52
C TYR A 623 13.58 23.17 1.27
N ALA A 624 12.31 22.85 1.42
CA ALA A 624 11.46 22.41 0.33
C ALA A 624 11.28 23.47 -0.77
N VAL A 625 11.08 24.74 -0.38
CA VAL A 625 11.02 25.91 -1.31
C VAL A 625 12.31 26.01 -2.11
N TRP A 626 13.46 25.88 -1.46
CA TRP A 626 14.75 25.91 -2.12
C TRP A 626 14.96 24.75 -3.09
N ARG A 627 14.63 23.53 -2.67
CA ARG A 627 14.74 22.33 -3.52
C ARG A 627 13.84 22.41 -4.75
N TYR A 628 12.63 22.97 -4.59
CA TYR A 628 11.73 23.23 -5.72
C TYR A 628 12.35 24.19 -6.73
N TRP A 629 12.89 25.34 -6.28
CA TRP A 629 13.56 26.28 -7.16
C TRP A 629 14.79 25.66 -7.85
N GLU A 630 15.61 24.89 -7.15
CA GLU A 630 16.73 24.18 -7.76
C GLU A 630 16.29 23.23 -8.88
N ALA A 631 15.20 22.49 -8.62
CA ALA A 631 14.69 21.48 -9.56
C ALA A 631 13.97 22.08 -10.78
N THR A 632 13.34 23.24 -10.63
CA THR A 632 12.45 23.79 -11.66
C THR A 632 12.98 25.08 -12.32
N ARG A 633 13.74 25.91 -11.58
CA ARG A 633 14.09 27.29 -11.95
C ARG A 633 12.86 28.15 -12.19
N ASP A 634 11.77 27.94 -11.43
CA ASP A 634 10.59 28.79 -11.44
C ASP A 634 10.90 30.13 -10.75
N GLU A 635 11.43 31.06 -11.53
CA GLU A 635 11.81 32.40 -11.04
C GLU A 635 10.59 33.21 -10.57
N ALA A 636 9.41 32.99 -11.15
CA ALA A 636 8.19 33.64 -10.72
C ALA A 636 7.74 33.17 -9.33
N PHE A 637 7.83 31.88 -9.08
CA PHE A 637 7.56 31.33 -7.76
C PHE A 637 8.58 31.85 -6.73
N LEU A 638 9.88 31.82 -7.08
CA LEU A 638 10.93 32.29 -6.18
C LEU A 638 10.74 33.78 -5.83
N ALA A 639 10.53 34.63 -6.81
CA ALA A 639 10.39 36.08 -6.62
C ALA A 639 9.11 36.49 -5.87
N GLY A 640 8.11 35.65 -5.85
CA GLY A 640 6.83 35.85 -5.14
C GLY A 640 6.72 34.98 -3.87
N PRO A 641 5.92 33.92 -3.91
CA PRO A 641 5.62 33.07 -2.74
C PRO A 641 6.87 32.49 -2.06
N GLY A 642 7.85 32.05 -2.86
CA GLY A 642 9.08 31.45 -2.33
C GLY A 642 9.91 32.41 -1.50
N ALA A 643 10.13 33.64 -1.99
CA ALA A 643 10.88 34.65 -1.23
C ALA A 643 10.14 35.05 0.06
N GLU A 644 8.81 35.19 0.01
CA GLU A 644 8.02 35.54 1.18
C GLU A 644 8.17 34.48 2.28
N ILE A 645 8.06 33.20 1.93
CA ILE A 645 8.29 32.09 2.86
C ILE A 645 9.71 32.15 3.42
N LEU A 646 10.73 32.25 2.56
CA LEU A 646 12.13 32.27 2.99
C LEU A 646 12.43 33.42 3.95
N PHE A 647 11.91 34.61 3.69
CA PHE A 647 12.17 35.79 4.54
C PHE A 647 11.42 35.70 5.87
N GLU A 648 10.15 35.31 5.87
CA GLU A 648 9.36 35.20 7.09
C GLU A 648 9.89 34.11 8.04
N THR A 649 10.30 32.97 7.49
CA THR A 649 10.92 31.90 8.28
C THR A 649 12.31 32.32 8.79
N ALA A 650 13.11 33.06 8.01
CA ALA A 650 14.38 33.62 8.47
C ALA A 650 14.21 34.65 9.61
N ARG A 651 13.17 35.49 9.55
CA ARG A 651 12.80 36.42 10.66
C ARG A 651 12.49 35.65 11.94
N PHE A 652 11.79 34.52 11.82
CA PHE A 652 11.53 33.66 12.98
C PHE A 652 12.83 33.13 13.58
N TRP A 653 13.71 32.51 12.77
CA TRP A 653 14.96 31.97 13.26
C TRP A 653 15.88 33.04 13.85
N ALA A 654 16.00 34.20 13.20
CA ALA A 654 16.81 35.30 13.71
C ALA A 654 16.32 35.80 15.09
N SER A 655 15.00 35.76 15.35
CA SER A 655 14.46 36.15 16.66
C SER A 655 14.48 35.00 17.68
N ARG A 656 14.58 33.73 17.25
CA ARG A 656 14.57 32.51 18.10
C ARG A 656 15.95 32.15 18.63
N ILE A 657 17.00 32.51 17.90
CA ILE A 657 18.37 32.23 18.28
C ILE A 657 18.77 33.08 19.49
N VAL A 658 19.23 32.43 20.58
CA VAL A 658 19.69 33.07 21.80
C VAL A 658 21.19 33.24 21.73
N ARG A 659 21.70 34.48 21.87
CA ARG A 659 23.14 34.75 21.90
C ARG A 659 23.81 34.13 23.14
N GLY A 660 24.79 33.25 22.95
CA GLY A 660 25.71 32.80 23.97
C GLY A 660 27.04 33.56 23.95
N ALA A 661 28.04 33.10 24.72
CA ALA A 661 29.31 33.77 24.82
C ALA A 661 30.16 33.70 23.53
N ARG A 662 29.97 32.63 22.70
CA ARG A 662 30.72 32.37 21.46
C ARG A 662 29.80 32.13 20.27
N HIS A 663 28.69 31.49 20.51
CA HIS A 663 27.76 31.05 19.49
C HIS A 663 26.31 31.48 19.80
N GLY A 664 25.48 31.53 18.79
CA GLY A 664 24.02 31.50 18.92
C GLY A 664 23.54 30.07 19.21
N HIS A 665 22.47 29.93 19.96
CA HIS A 665 21.90 28.65 20.39
C HIS A 665 20.40 28.59 20.16
N ILE A 666 19.85 27.41 19.82
CA ILE A 666 18.40 27.13 19.81
C ILE A 666 18.12 26.20 21.00
N ARG A 667 17.25 26.63 21.91
CA ARG A 667 17.01 25.94 23.19
C ARG A 667 15.57 25.48 23.32
N GLY A 668 15.34 24.39 24.09
CA GLY A 668 14.00 23.93 24.43
C GLY A 668 13.20 23.48 23.21
N VAL A 669 13.73 22.55 22.42
CA VAL A 669 13.08 22.02 21.21
C VAL A 669 12.85 20.51 21.28
N VAL A 670 12.03 20.02 20.36
CA VAL A 670 11.93 18.62 19.96
C VAL A 670 12.51 18.52 18.55
N GLY A 671 13.44 17.58 18.31
CA GLY A 671 13.95 17.25 16.99
C GLY A 671 13.04 16.28 16.23
N PRO A 672 13.48 15.73 15.08
CA PRO A 672 12.78 14.63 14.44
C PRO A 672 12.51 13.42 15.35
N ASP A 673 13.46 13.11 16.25
CA ASP A 673 13.26 12.13 17.31
C ASP A 673 12.35 12.71 18.41
N GLU A 674 11.09 12.31 18.42
CA GLU A 674 10.07 12.81 19.34
C GLU A 674 10.17 12.25 20.76
N TYR A 675 11.12 11.35 21.05
CA TYR A 675 11.33 10.84 22.41
C TYR A 675 11.98 11.85 23.34
N HIS A 676 12.71 12.82 22.77
CA HIS A 676 13.45 13.83 23.54
C HIS A 676 12.84 15.22 23.37
N HIS A 677 12.30 15.75 24.44
CA HIS A 677 11.69 17.08 24.50
C HIS A 677 12.47 18.05 25.38
N GLY A 678 12.34 19.36 25.13
CA GLY A 678 13.00 20.40 25.90
C GLY A 678 14.52 20.44 25.71
N VAL A 679 15.04 19.83 24.63
CA VAL A 679 16.48 19.73 24.38
C VAL A 679 17.07 21.00 23.79
N ASN A 680 18.37 21.17 23.94
CA ASN A 680 19.08 22.33 23.38
C ASN A 680 19.99 21.90 22.23
N ASP A 681 20.13 22.79 21.25
CA ASP A 681 21.01 22.62 20.10
C ASP A 681 20.88 21.26 19.42
N ASN A 682 19.63 20.87 19.12
CA ASN A 682 19.37 19.69 18.29
C ASN A 682 20.03 19.86 16.92
N ALA A 683 20.81 18.87 16.52
CA ALA A 683 21.63 18.92 15.33
C ALA A 683 20.80 19.19 14.07
N TYR A 684 19.72 18.45 13.86
CA TYR A 684 18.83 18.63 12.71
C TYR A 684 18.27 20.04 12.66
N THR A 685 17.64 20.48 13.75
CA THR A 685 17.02 21.82 13.85
C THR A 685 18.02 22.94 13.57
N ASN A 686 19.23 22.88 14.16
CA ASN A 686 20.24 23.94 14.00
C ASN A 686 20.81 23.98 12.57
N TRP A 687 21.09 22.82 11.96
CA TRP A 687 21.57 22.76 10.59
C TRP A 687 20.55 23.32 9.58
N LEU A 688 19.26 22.96 9.72
CA LEU A 688 18.20 23.47 8.84
C LEU A 688 17.90 24.95 9.09
N ALA A 689 17.91 25.41 10.34
CA ALA A 689 17.76 26.82 10.66
C ALA A 689 18.88 27.67 10.02
N ARG A 690 20.14 27.22 10.09
CA ARG A 690 21.27 27.86 9.41
C ARG A 690 21.06 27.86 7.89
N PHE A 691 20.66 26.74 7.32
CA PHE A 691 20.37 26.64 5.89
C PHE A 691 19.29 27.65 5.48
N ASN A 692 18.19 27.74 6.20
CA ASN A 692 17.10 28.70 5.93
C ASN A 692 17.64 30.15 5.93
N LEU A 693 18.41 30.53 6.95
CA LEU A 693 19.01 31.88 7.03
C LEU A 693 19.92 32.17 5.82
N GLU A 694 20.78 31.22 5.43
CA GLU A 694 21.68 31.33 4.28
C GLU A 694 20.89 31.46 2.95
N ARG A 695 19.79 30.72 2.80
CA ARG A 695 18.94 30.81 1.58
C ARG A 695 18.16 32.12 1.53
N ALA A 696 17.73 32.64 2.68
CA ALA A 696 17.10 33.94 2.76
C ALA A 696 18.07 35.06 2.39
N VAL A 697 19.33 35.00 2.85
CA VAL A 697 20.41 35.92 2.44
C VAL A 697 20.58 35.88 0.93
N TRP A 698 20.75 34.69 0.36
CA TRP A 698 20.92 34.52 -1.08
C TRP A 698 19.71 35.08 -1.88
N ALA A 699 18.48 34.79 -1.43
CA ALA A 699 17.27 35.32 -2.09
C ALA A 699 17.16 36.85 -1.98
N SER A 700 17.56 37.41 -0.82
CA SER A 700 17.61 38.88 -0.62
C SER A 700 18.58 39.54 -1.58
N GLU A 701 19.78 39.01 -1.75
CA GLU A 701 20.81 39.49 -2.66
C GLU A 701 20.36 39.34 -4.14
N SER A 702 19.83 38.17 -4.50
CA SER A 702 19.41 37.87 -5.89
C SER A 702 18.19 38.70 -6.34
N LEU A 703 17.30 39.03 -5.41
CA LEU A 703 16.06 39.80 -5.68
C LEU A 703 16.17 41.27 -5.30
N GLU A 704 17.33 41.73 -4.78
CA GLU A 704 17.56 43.08 -4.27
C GLU A 704 16.50 43.56 -3.25
N ARG A 705 16.08 42.63 -2.32
CA ARG A 705 15.06 42.89 -1.30
C ARG A 705 15.60 42.65 0.09
N ASN A 706 15.06 43.37 1.11
CA ASN A 706 15.34 43.15 2.55
C ASN A 706 16.82 43.16 2.91
N GLN A 707 17.66 43.96 2.27
CA GLN A 707 19.12 44.00 2.41
C GLN A 707 19.58 44.25 3.87
N ALA A 708 18.83 45.07 4.61
CA ALA A 708 19.15 45.37 6.03
C ALA A 708 18.93 44.11 6.93
N GLU A 709 17.90 43.30 6.65
CA GLU A 709 17.63 42.10 7.40
C GLU A 709 18.61 40.97 6.99
N ALA A 710 19.06 40.97 5.73
CA ALA A 710 20.03 40.01 5.24
C ALA A 710 21.36 40.03 6.03
N GLU A 711 21.80 41.22 6.50
CA GLU A 711 22.95 41.32 7.37
C GLU A 711 22.72 40.64 8.73
N GLU A 712 21.54 40.85 9.37
CA GLU A 712 21.16 40.13 10.59
C GLU A 712 21.14 38.60 10.35
N TRP A 713 20.54 38.15 9.25
CA TRP A 713 20.45 36.71 8.92
C TRP A 713 21.83 36.10 8.68
N ARG A 714 22.75 36.83 8.01
CA ARG A 714 24.14 36.37 7.79
C ARG A 714 24.92 36.26 9.09
N GLU A 715 24.79 37.25 10.01
CA GLU A 715 25.39 37.21 11.33
C GLU A 715 24.86 36.01 12.13
N GLN A 716 23.55 35.80 12.16
CA GLN A 716 22.92 34.71 12.88
C GLN A 716 23.32 33.34 12.30
N ALA A 717 23.31 33.15 10.97
CA ALA A 717 23.73 31.92 10.32
C ALA A 717 25.19 31.56 10.64
N SER A 718 26.09 32.56 10.62
CA SER A 718 27.53 32.34 10.87
C SER A 718 27.83 32.04 12.34
N SER A 719 27.05 32.60 13.26
CA SER A 719 27.24 32.44 14.69
C SER A 719 26.54 31.21 15.29
N LEU A 720 25.51 30.68 14.64
CA LEU A 720 24.69 29.57 15.14
C LEU A 720 25.54 28.31 15.37
N PHE A 721 25.50 27.77 16.58
CA PHE A 721 26.14 26.50 16.89
C PHE A 721 25.42 25.36 16.13
N CYS A 722 26.14 24.69 15.27
CA CYS A 722 25.68 23.49 14.59
C CYS A 722 26.58 22.33 15.04
N PRO A 723 26.01 21.32 15.72
CA PRO A 723 26.76 20.14 16.11
C PRO A 723 27.47 19.52 14.90
N GLY A 724 28.77 19.25 15.07
CA GLY A 724 29.63 18.62 14.07
C GLY A 724 30.19 17.31 14.57
N PRO A 725 30.90 16.54 13.71
CA PRO A 725 31.48 15.25 14.10
C PRO A 725 32.56 15.40 15.16
N ASN A 726 32.47 14.59 16.21
CA ASN A 726 33.53 14.48 17.24
C ASN A 726 34.77 13.72 16.70
N LYS A 727 35.72 13.39 17.55
CA LYS A 727 36.94 12.65 17.16
C LYS A 727 36.67 11.25 16.61
N GLN A 728 35.52 10.65 16.92
CA GLN A 728 35.06 9.36 16.41
C GLN A 728 34.19 9.50 15.13
N GLY A 729 34.01 10.71 14.65
CA GLY A 729 33.17 11.01 13.50
C GLY A 729 31.66 11.07 13.81
N VAL A 730 31.25 10.98 15.09
CA VAL A 730 29.84 10.95 15.50
C VAL A 730 29.37 12.37 15.86
N ILE A 731 28.24 12.79 15.33
CA ILE A 731 27.55 14.05 15.61
C ILE A 731 26.66 13.83 16.83
N GLU A 732 26.72 14.69 17.83
CA GLU A 732 25.81 14.64 18.97
C GLU A 732 24.42 15.13 18.56
N GLN A 733 23.38 14.36 18.88
CA GLN A 733 22.01 14.66 18.45
C GLN A 733 21.51 15.99 19.03
N PHE A 734 21.82 16.26 20.30
CA PHE A 734 21.56 17.50 21.02
C PHE A 734 22.51 17.64 22.21
N GLU A 735 22.61 18.81 22.81
CA GLU A 735 23.47 19.08 23.94
C GLU A 735 23.23 18.07 25.09
N GLY A 736 24.24 17.21 25.39
CA GLY A 736 24.20 16.22 26.46
C GLY A 736 23.66 14.84 26.11
N PHE A 737 23.30 14.57 24.83
CA PHE A 737 22.81 13.26 24.40
C PHE A 737 23.77 12.12 24.78
N PHE A 738 25.09 12.31 24.61
CA PHE A 738 26.07 11.26 24.93
C PHE A 738 26.14 10.89 26.41
N ALA A 739 25.67 11.77 27.29
CA ALA A 739 25.65 11.55 28.74
C ALA A 739 24.37 10.85 29.24
N LEU A 740 23.38 10.60 28.37
CA LEU A 740 22.16 9.89 28.74
C LEU A 740 22.45 8.42 29.08
N GLY A 741 21.52 7.79 29.79
CA GLY A 741 21.58 6.37 30.14
C GLY A 741 21.45 5.46 28.91
N ASP A 742 22.18 4.36 28.89
CA ASP A 742 22.07 3.34 27.87
C ASP A 742 20.81 2.49 28.08
N TYR A 743 20.12 2.18 27.00
CA TYR A 743 19.02 1.21 26.99
C TYR A 743 19.32 0.09 25.99
N PRO A 744 19.46 -1.17 26.44
CA PRO A 744 19.71 -2.29 25.54
C PRO A 744 18.44 -2.62 24.77
N LEU A 745 18.26 -2.03 23.60
CA LEU A 745 17.09 -2.25 22.75
C LEU A 745 17.17 -3.63 22.07
N PRO A 746 16.33 -4.61 22.46
CA PRO A 746 16.30 -5.92 21.80
C PRO A 746 15.84 -5.77 20.34
N LYS A 747 16.45 -6.55 19.45
CA LYS A 747 16.05 -6.53 18.02
C LYS A 747 14.57 -6.88 17.82
N GLU A 748 14.04 -7.73 18.68
CA GLU A 748 12.66 -8.20 18.67
C GLU A 748 11.64 -7.12 19.08
N GLU A 749 12.11 -6.06 19.75
CA GLU A 749 11.27 -4.92 20.16
C GLU A 749 11.20 -3.82 19.10
N ARG A 750 12.09 -3.87 18.11
CA ARG A 750 12.08 -2.89 17.01
C ARG A 750 10.89 -3.13 16.07
N PHE A 751 10.40 -2.07 15.46
CA PHE A 751 9.26 -2.08 14.51
C PHE A 751 7.91 -2.48 15.11
N LYS A 752 7.83 -2.55 16.43
CA LYS A 752 6.57 -2.68 17.14
C LYS A 752 6.00 -1.29 17.44
N ALA A 753 4.92 -1.27 18.22
CA ALA A 753 4.38 -0.02 18.73
C ALA A 753 5.48 0.80 19.45
N PRO A 754 5.44 2.15 19.35
CA PRO A 754 6.44 3.00 19.97
C PRO A 754 6.65 2.69 21.45
N LEU A 755 7.90 2.64 21.89
CA LEU A 755 8.26 2.33 23.26
C LEU A 755 7.75 3.37 24.28
N SER A 756 7.29 4.55 23.80
CA SER A 756 6.55 5.53 24.61
C SER A 756 5.27 4.97 25.26
N ARG A 757 4.79 3.82 24.81
CA ARG A 757 3.70 3.09 25.51
C ARG A 757 4.14 2.40 26.80
N LEU A 758 5.43 2.03 26.91
CA LEU A 758 6.00 1.29 28.01
C LEU A 758 6.64 2.19 29.05
N PHE A 759 7.08 3.40 28.65
CA PHE A 759 7.81 4.33 29.48
C PHE A 759 7.06 5.66 29.60
N ASP A 760 7.20 6.32 30.75
CA ASP A 760 6.81 7.72 30.86
C ASP A 760 7.82 8.62 30.14
N TRP A 761 7.36 9.79 29.67
CA TRP A 761 8.20 10.76 28.93
C TRP A 761 9.49 11.13 29.67
N ASP A 762 9.43 11.33 30.99
CA ASP A 762 10.59 11.63 31.82
C ASP A 762 11.62 10.49 31.85
N GLN A 763 11.18 9.26 31.72
CA GLN A 763 12.07 8.08 31.66
C GLN A 763 12.74 8.00 30.30
N ILE A 764 11.99 8.08 29.22
CA ILE A 764 12.53 8.06 27.83
C ILE A 764 13.50 9.20 27.62
N ASN A 765 13.17 10.41 28.06
CA ASN A 765 14.00 11.60 27.90
C ASN A 765 15.40 11.49 28.54
N ARG A 766 15.64 10.47 29.37
CA ARG A 766 16.92 10.19 30.03
C ARG A 766 17.70 9.02 29.41
N LEU A 767 17.19 8.43 28.36
CA LEU A 767 17.76 7.22 27.73
C LEU A 767 18.29 7.55 26.32
N LYS A 768 19.34 6.86 25.90
CA LYS A 768 19.77 6.84 24.49
C LYS A 768 18.87 5.91 23.68
N LEU A 769 17.62 6.30 23.52
CA LEU A 769 16.62 5.56 22.79
C LEU A 769 15.95 6.51 21.81
N ILE A 770 15.86 6.14 20.55
CA ILE A 770 15.43 7.01 19.45
C ILE A 770 14.23 6.39 18.75
N LYS A 771 13.15 7.17 18.55
CA LYS A 771 11.94 6.74 17.86
C LYS A 771 12.15 6.58 16.35
N GLN A 772 12.88 7.54 15.76
CA GLN A 772 13.11 7.62 14.31
C GLN A 772 14.39 8.41 14.00
N ALA A 773 14.83 8.36 12.73
CA ALA A 773 16.03 9.06 12.28
C ALA A 773 15.99 10.56 12.62
N ASP A 774 17.01 11.06 13.27
CA ASP A 774 17.28 12.48 13.57
C ASP A 774 18.62 12.88 12.92
N VAL A 775 19.77 12.57 13.53
CA VAL A 775 21.09 12.87 12.96
C VAL A 775 21.27 12.28 11.57
N LEU A 776 20.73 11.09 11.31
CA LEU A 776 20.84 10.43 9.99
C LEU A 776 20.07 11.17 8.89
N MET A 777 19.15 12.08 9.23
CA MET A 777 18.54 12.98 8.26
C MET A 777 19.55 13.96 7.66
N LEU A 778 20.55 14.39 8.41
CA LEU A 778 21.54 15.38 7.93
C LEU A 778 22.29 14.91 6.67
N PRO A 779 22.94 13.73 6.64
CA PRO A 779 23.58 13.25 5.42
C PRO A 779 22.61 12.87 4.29
N MET A 780 21.32 12.69 4.59
CA MET A 780 20.28 12.53 3.58
C MET A 780 19.98 13.86 2.88
N LEU A 781 19.77 14.93 3.66
CA LEU A 781 19.39 16.25 3.13
C LEU A 781 20.60 17.05 2.61
N PHE A 782 21.78 16.87 3.25
CA PHE A 782 23.05 17.53 2.91
C PHE A 782 24.14 16.51 2.53
N PRO A 783 23.95 15.79 1.42
CA PRO A 783 24.80 14.64 1.10
C PRO A 783 26.27 14.98 0.90
N ASP A 784 26.58 16.21 0.51
CA ASP A 784 27.94 16.68 0.24
C ASP A 784 28.62 17.32 1.48
N ALA A 785 27.88 17.52 2.57
CA ALA A 785 28.42 18.13 3.79
C ALA A 785 29.23 17.16 4.67
N PHE A 786 29.09 15.85 4.46
CA PHE A 786 29.70 14.83 5.31
C PHE A 786 30.43 13.77 4.48
N SER A 787 31.69 13.45 4.90
CA SER A 787 32.43 12.35 4.29
C SER A 787 31.75 11.00 4.55
N GLU A 788 32.02 9.99 3.72
CA GLU A 788 31.46 8.63 3.89
C GLU A 788 31.81 8.01 5.24
N ASP A 789 33.03 8.29 5.77
CA ASP A 789 33.45 7.82 7.09
C ASP A 789 32.60 8.41 8.22
N VAL A 790 32.28 9.71 8.14
CA VAL A 790 31.38 10.37 9.11
C VAL A 790 29.97 9.80 9.00
N VAL A 791 29.44 9.59 7.79
CA VAL A 791 28.14 8.98 7.58
C VAL A 791 28.09 7.57 8.18
N ALA A 792 29.11 6.76 7.92
CA ALA A 792 29.22 5.40 8.44
C ALA A 792 29.36 5.35 9.97
N ALA A 793 30.10 6.30 10.56
CA ALA A 793 30.26 6.40 12.02
C ALA A 793 28.89 6.72 12.69
N ASN A 794 28.14 7.67 12.13
CA ASN A 794 26.81 8.04 12.64
C ASN A 794 25.80 6.89 12.46
N TYR A 795 25.79 6.20 11.33
CA TYR A 795 24.91 5.06 11.12
C TYR A 795 25.15 3.96 12.16
N ARG A 796 26.43 3.55 12.35
CA ARG A 796 26.77 2.50 13.33
C ARG A 796 26.45 2.89 14.77
N TYR A 797 26.46 4.20 15.08
CA TYR A 797 26.15 4.70 16.42
C TYR A 797 24.62 4.76 16.65
N TYR A 798 23.87 5.34 15.73
CA TYR A 798 22.45 5.65 15.92
C TYR A 798 21.48 4.50 15.54
N GLU A 799 21.83 3.65 14.56
CA GLU A 799 20.98 2.53 14.16
C GLU A 799 20.65 1.58 15.34
N PRO A 800 21.62 1.15 16.18
CA PRO A 800 21.31 0.28 17.31
C PRO A 800 20.43 0.91 18.39
N LEU A 801 20.35 2.24 18.43
CA LEU A 801 19.58 2.99 19.42
C LEU A 801 18.13 3.28 18.93
N THR A 802 17.83 3.00 17.65
CA THR A 802 16.56 3.37 17.03
C THR A 802 15.56 2.21 17.11
N ASP A 803 14.39 2.44 17.71
CA ASP A 803 13.33 1.42 17.80
C ASP A 803 12.50 1.30 16.53
N HIS A 804 12.56 2.29 15.65
CA HIS A 804 11.74 2.39 14.44
C HIS A 804 10.22 2.37 14.72
N GLY A 805 9.79 2.96 15.83
CA GLY A 805 8.39 3.11 16.19
C GLY A 805 7.60 4.08 15.30
N SER A 806 8.22 4.55 14.22
CA SER A 806 7.65 5.44 13.20
C SER A 806 7.84 4.86 11.81
N SER A 807 6.81 4.99 10.96
CA SER A 807 6.84 4.58 9.55
C SER A 807 7.86 5.36 8.70
N LEU A 808 8.33 6.53 9.17
CA LEU A 808 9.31 7.37 8.47
C LEU A 808 10.74 6.83 8.58
N SER A 809 11.04 6.12 9.67
CA SER A 809 12.39 5.73 10.04
C SER A 809 13.06 4.74 9.07
N PRO A 810 12.40 3.66 8.60
CA PRO A 810 13.04 2.64 7.76
C PRO A 810 13.61 3.20 6.46
N ALA A 811 12.90 4.11 5.80
CA ALA A 811 13.33 4.67 4.52
C ALA A 811 14.66 5.43 4.61
N ILE A 812 14.85 6.22 5.66
CA ILE A 812 16.09 6.98 5.88
C ILE A 812 17.26 6.04 6.20
N HIS A 813 17.03 5.05 7.07
CA HIS A 813 18.04 4.04 7.38
C HIS A 813 18.44 3.24 6.13
N ALA A 814 17.48 2.89 5.28
CA ALA A 814 17.73 2.22 4.00
C ALA A 814 18.63 3.06 3.08
N ALA A 815 18.30 4.35 2.92
CA ALA A 815 19.05 5.26 2.07
C ALA A 815 20.52 5.41 2.54
N ILE A 816 20.71 5.62 3.84
CA ILE A 816 22.05 5.78 4.43
C ILE A 816 22.84 4.46 4.39
N ALA A 817 22.21 3.33 4.73
CA ALA A 817 22.85 2.00 4.66
C ALA A 817 23.29 1.66 3.23
N ALA A 818 22.46 1.95 2.22
CA ALA A 818 22.80 1.76 0.81
C ALA A 818 24.02 2.62 0.41
N ARG A 819 24.04 3.89 0.82
CA ARG A 819 25.15 4.81 0.55
C ARG A 819 26.49 4.29 1.08
N ILE A 820 26.52 3.76 2.32
CA ILE A 820 27.73 3.27 2.97
C ILE A 820 28.03 1.79 2.70
N GLY A 821 27.25 1.12 1.85
CA GLY A 821 27.49 -0.26 1.41
C GLY A 821 27.03 -1.36 2.37
N MET A 822 26.21 -1.06 3.36
CA MET A 822 25.58 -2.04 4.29
C MET A 822 24.36 -2.67 3.65
N ARG A 823 24.58 -3.60 2.71
CA ARG A 823 23.54 -4.13 1.81
C ARG A 823 22.37 -4.77 2.54
N ASP A 824 22.64 -5.62 3.52
CA ASP A 824 21.59 -6.37 4.22
C ASP A 824 20.64 -5.43 4.98
N ASP A 825 21.20 -4.41 5.64
CA ASP A 825 20.41 -3.39 6.32
C ASP A 825 19.64 -2.53 5.32
N ALA A 826 20.29 -2.12 4.22
CA ALA A 826 19.66 -1.33 3.17
C ALA A 826 18.44 -2.05 2.58
N GLU A 827 18.57 -3.33 2.21
CA GLU A 827 17.47 -4.12 1.67
C GLU A 827 16.38 -4.38 2.70
N ARG A 828 16.73 -4.70 3.93
CA ARG A 828 15.81 -4.96 5.03
C ARG A 828 14.92 -3.74 5.30
N TYR A 829 15.53 -2.58 5.54
CA TYR A 829 14.81 -1.36 5.85
C TYR A 829 14.00 -0.84 4.64
N TRP A 830 14.56 -0.96 3.42
CA TRP A 830 13.84 -0.55 2.23
C TRP A 830 12.60 -1.41 1.99
N LYS A 831 12.70 -2.73 2.16
CA LYS A 831 11.55 -3.62 2.08
C LYS A 831 10.49 -3.26 3.12
N GLN A 832 10.89 -2.99 4.35
CA GLN A 832 9.96 -2.55 5.39
C GLN A 832 9.21 -1.27 5.00
N ALA A 833 9.90 -0.27 4.43
CA ALA A 833 9.25 0.95 3.97
C ALA A 833 8.33 0.72 2.75
N LEU A 834 8.82 -0.05 1.76
CA LEU A 834 8.11 -0.25 0.49
C LEU A 834 6.84 -1.11 0.63
N TRP A 835 6.90 -2.17 1.44
CA TRP A 835 5.77 -3.09 1.66
C TRP A 835 4.97 -2.78 2.92
N LEU A 836 5.20 -1.67 3.58
CA LEU A 836 4.61 -1.31 4.86
C LEU A 836 3.09 -1.51 4.89
N ASP A 837 2.39 -0.90 3.94
CA ASP A 837 0.93 -0.97 3.84
C ASP A 837 0.44 -2.26 3.17
N LEU A 838 1.09 -2.70 2.10
CA LEU A 838 0.73 -3.95 1.41
C LEU A 838 0.80 -5.18 2.31
N SER A 839 1.70 -5.18 3.30
CA SER A 839 1.81 -6.25 4.30
C SER A 839 1.13 -5.91 5.64
N ASN A 840 0.55 -4.73 5.78
CA ASN A 840 0.02 -4.18 7.03
C ASN A 840 0.98 -4.36 8.22
N ALA A 841 2.27 -4.08 7.98
CA ALA A 841 3.36 -4.45 8.91
C ALA A 841 3.26 -3.77 10.29
N MET A 842 2.61 -2.61 10.40
CA MET A 842 2.36 -1.89 11.66
C MET A 842 0.95 -2.12 12.22
N ASP A 843 0.15 -2.97 11.58
CA ASP A 843 -1.25 -3.28 11.96
C ASP A 843 -2.16 -2.05 12.12
N ASN A 844 -1.90 -0.99 11.35
CA ASN A 844 -2.66 0.27 11.43
C ASN A 844 -3.03 0.87 10.06
N SER A 845 -2.88 0.13 8.95
CA SER A 845 -3.32 0.57 7.62
C SER A 845 -4.84 0.74 7.52
N ALA A 846 -5.61 0.20 8.49
CA ALA A 846 -7.04 0.46 8.65
C ALA A 846 -7.39 1.96 8.79
N LEU A 847 -6.45 2.75 9.30
CA LEU A 847 -6.57 4.19 9.53
C LEU A 847 -6.07 5.05 8.36
N GLY A 848 -5.71 4.41 7.25
CA GLY A 848 -5.17 5.02 6.03
C GLY A 848 -3.73 4.57 5.73
N VAL A 849 -3.29 4.72 4.47
CA VAL A 849 -1.92 4.38 4.04
C VAL A 849 -0.88 5.39 4.56
N HIS A 850 0.37 4.98 4.64
CA HIS A 850 1.47 5.82 5.13
C HIS A 850 2.14 6.58 3.96
N ALA A 851 1.55 7.71 3.54
CA ALA A 851 2.02 8.45 2.37
C ALA A 851 3.49 8.89 2.45
N ALA A 852 3.94 9.31 3.62
CA ALA A 852 5.33 9.70 3.84
C ALA A 852 6.31 8.52 3.77
N ALA A 853 5.93 7.32 4.25
CA ALA A 853 6.76 6.12 4.09
C ALA A 853 6.91 5.74 2.60
N MET A 854 5.85 5.92 1.81
CA MET A 854 5.89 5.72 0.36
C MET A 854 6.87 6.69 -0.31
N GLY A 855 6.77 7.99 -0.03
CA GLY A 855 7.72 8.99 -0.52
C GLY A 855 9.16 8.72 -0.06
N GLY A 856 9.32 8.28 1.19
CA GLY A 856 10.61 7.87 1.75
C GLY A 856 11.21 6.64 1.04
N ALA A 857 10.39 5.62 0.75
CA ALA A 857 10.84 4.43 0.02
C ALA A 857 11.32 4.76 -1.41
N TRP A 858 10.63 5.69 -2.09
CA TRP A 858 11.07 6.24 -3.36
C TRP A 858 12.42 6.97 -3.22
N GLN A 859 12.57 7.82 -2.20
CA GLN A 859 13.83 8.52 -1.93
C GLN A 859 14.97 7.54 -1.62
N ALA A 860 14.71 6.50 -0.82
CA ALA A 860 15.71 5.48 -0.52
C ALA A 860 16.23 4.79 -1.79
N LEU A 861 15.35 4.51 -2.75
CA LEU A 861 15.76 4.01 -4.07
C LEU A 861 16.61 5.04 -4.81
N VAL A 862 16.11 6.26 -5.00
CA VAL A 862 16.73 7.27 -5.88
C VAL A 862 18.02 7.83 -5.27
N PHE A 863 17.99 8.26 -4.00
CA PHE A 863 19.11 8.93 -3.36
C PHE A 863 20.05 7.98 -2.60
N GLY A 864 19.53 6.81 -2.18
CA GLY A 864 20.29 5.77 -1.48
C GLY A 864 20.91 4.76 -2.45
N PHE A 865 20.11 3.85 -3.01
CA PHE A 865 20.61 2.77 -3.87
C PHE A 865 21.22 3.31 -5.17
N LEU A 866 20.52 4.18 -5.88
CA LEU A 866 21.04 4.78 -7.11
C LEU A 866 22.02 5.92 -6.86
N GLY A 867 21.96 6.55 -5.68
CA GLY A 867 22.83 7.65 -5.29
C GLY A 867 22.74 8.82 -6.26
N VAL A 868 21.57 9.10 -6.82
CA VAL A 868 21.37 10.16 -7.82
C VAL A 868 21.75 11.52 -7.26
N ARG A 869 22.55 12.26 -8.02
CA ARG A 869 22.89 13.67 -7.79
C ARG A 869 22.37 14.54 -8.94
N PHE A 870 21.96 15.74 -8.59
CA PHE A 870 21.40 16.70 -9.55
C PHE A 870 22.44 17.81 -9.82
N GLY A 871 22.91 17.86 -11.05
CA GLY A 871 23.84 18.90 -11.53
C GLY A 871 23.21 19.76 -12.61
N ASP A 872 24.05 20.61 -13.22
CA ASP A 872 23.58 21.47 -14.33
C ASP A 872 23.17 20.64 -15.56
N ASP A 873 23.86 19.53 -15.81
CA ASP A 873 23.56 18.61 -16.92
C ASP A 873 22.40 17.65 -16.64
N GLY A 874 21.86 17.63 -15.42
CA GLY A 874 20.75 16.77 -15.01
C GLY A 874 21.08 15.77 -13.90
N PRO A 875 20.14 14.84 -13.63
CA PRO A 875 20.32 13.77 -12.64
C PRO A 875 21.34 12.73 -13.13
N THR A 876 22.30 12.38 -12.28
CA THR A 876 23.34 11.39 -12.58
C THR A 876 23.40 10.36 -11.44
N PRO A 877 23.25 9.06 -11.70
CA PRO A 877 23.46 8.00 -10.72
C PRO A 877 24.93 7.94 -10.25
N ASP A 878 25.14 7.50 -9.03
CA ASP A 878 26.48 7.22 -8.50
C ASP A 878 27.16 6.11 -9.32
N ALA A 879 28.48 6.20 -9.53
CA ALA A 879 29.25 5.20 -10.27
C ALA A 879 29.15 3.79 -9.68
N ARG A 880 28.89 3.66 -8.37
CA ARG A 880 28.69 2.39 -7.65
C ARG A 880 27.21 1.95 -7.59
N ALA A 881 26.29 2.64 -8.25
CA ALA A 881 24.84 2.34 -8.20
C ALA A 881 24.54 0.87 -8.56
N ALA A 882 25.20 0.35 -9.59
CA ALA A 882 25.05 -1.05 -9.99
C ALA A 882 25.42 -2.07 -8.90
N GLU A 883 26.41 -1.76 -8.08
CA GLU A 883 26.82 -2.59 -6.96
C GLU A 883 25.85 -2.53 -5.77
N ARG A 884 25.17 -1.39 -5.61
CA ARG A 884 24.22 -1.13 -4.52
C ARG A 884 22.82 -1.68 -4.78
N LEU A 885 22.48 -2.06 -6.02
CA LEU A 885 21.16 -2.62 -6.34
C LEU A 885 20.81 -3.78 -5.40
N PRO A 886 19.55 -3.92 -4.95
CA PRO A 886 19.10 -5.04 -4.15
C PRO A 886 19.42 -6.39 -4.78
N GLN A 887 19.56 -7.42 -3.94
CA GLN A 887 19.88 -8.77 -4.42
C GLN A 887 18.81 -9.27 -5.39
N GLY A 888 19.25 -9.88 -6.51
CA GLY A 888 18.36 -10.40 -7.54
C GLY A 888 17.96 -9.37 -8.62
N TRP A 889 18.15 -8.08 -8.40
CA TRP A 889 17.88 -7.10 -9.45
C TRP A 889 18.96 -7.10 -10.52
N LYS A 890 18.53 -7.14 -11.78
CA LYS A 890 19.41 -7.03 -12.95
C LYS A 890 19.59 -5.59 -13.40
N ALA A 891 18.53 -4.83 -13.32
CA ALA A 891 18.50 -3.43 -13.72
C ALA A 891 17.37 -2.70 -13.00
N VAL A 892 17.43 -1.37 -13.02
CA VAL A 892 16.34 -0.46 -12.70
C VAL A 892 16.30 0.64 -13.76
N GLU A 893 15.10 0.99 -14.20
CA GLU A 893 14.84 2.03 -15.18
C GLU A 893 13.73 2.95 -14.68
N MET A 894 13.93 4.27 -14.79
CA MET A 894 12.94 5.28 -14.36
C MET A 894 13.19 6.62 -15.05
N ASN A 895 12.24 7.52 -15.00
CA ASN A 895 12.37 8.89 -15.45
C ASN A 895 12.43 9.86 -14.26
N LEU A 896 13.15 10.97 -14.42
CA LEU A 896 13.22 12.06 -13.46
C LEU A 896 13.10 13.40 -14.18
N ALA A 897 12.21 14.27 -13.72
CA ALA A 897 12.11 15.64 -14.19
C ALA A 897 13.19 16.51 -13.51
N TRP A 898 13.85 17.34 -14.30
CA TRP A 898 14.82 18.32 -13.82
C TRP A 898 14.88 19.53 -14.78
N ARG A 899 14.65 20.73 -14.23
CA ARG A 899 14.67 22.00 -14.98
C ARG A 899 13.86 21.94 -16.29
N GLY A 900 12.63 21.40 -16.19
CA GLY A 900 11.70 21.31 -17.31
C GLY A 900 12.04 20.23 -18.36
N LYS A 901 13.00 19.35 -18.08
CA LYS A 901 13.36 18.23 -18.96
C LYS A 901 13.15 16.89 -18.27
N ARG A 902 12.76 15.89 -19.07
CA ARG A 902 12.72 14.48 -18.67
C ARG A 902 14.10 13.86 -18.89
N HIS A 903 14.60 13.16 -17.88
CA HIS A 903 15.85 12.42 -17.91
C HIS A 903 15.60 10.95 -17.61
N SER A 904 15.96 10.06 -18.54
CA SER A 904 15.87 8.62 -18.31
C SER A 904 17.10 8.11 -17.57
N ILE A 905 16.88 7.45 -16.45
CA ILE A 905 17.90 6.81 -15.63
C ILE A 905 17.83 5.31 -15.87
N LYS A 906 18.96 4.72 -16.20
CA LYS A 906 19.10 3.26 -16.32
C LYS A 906 20.37 2.82 -15.63
N VAL A 907 20.23 1.95 -14.64
CA VAL A 907 21.35 1.30 -13.93
C VAL A 907 21.21 -0.20 -14.09
N SER A 908 22.26 -0.86 -14.57
CA SER A 908 22.28 -2.31 -14.79
C SER A 908 23.51 -2.93 -14.14
N ARG A 909 23.36 -4.13 -13.59
CA ARG A 909 24.51 -4.94 -13.17
C ARG A 909 25.25 -5.39 -14.42
N PRO A 910 26.59 -5.46 -14.37
CA PRO A 910 27.41 -5.93 -15.48
C PRO A 910 27.12 -7.39 -15.85
#